data_bd9df0d4ff23d83048f8beeef0335529
#
_entry.id   bd9df0d4ff23d83048f8beeef0335529
#
_cell.length_a   1.000
_cell.length_b   1.000
_cell.length_c   1.000
_cell.angle_alpha   90.00
_cell.angle_beta   90.00
_cell.angle_gamma   90.00
#
_symmetry.space_group_name_H-M   'P 1'
#
loop_
_entity.id
_entity.type
_entity.pdbx_description
1 polymer ?
#
loop_
_entity_poly.entity_id
_entity_poly.type
_entity_poly.pdbx_seq_one_letter_code
_entity_poly.pdbx_strand_id
1 'polypeptide(L)'
;MKHRLSIQSLGILLYLLCGSMFSFAQERMAGKVIDVTGKPIATANVMLYPDSLAKQSMEAYAVTDSKGGFHLNFTSAESMWLHVRCLGYENRVLKYDSSKSPFLITLQSKMHELDEIVVKGNYSGVKARGDSVIFDVNHFKTGAEENVSDVLRRLPGMEVSETGKVKYEGKNVDKILVNGNDVISTGSGMMLNGLSADVVNGAEILRNWSDGSLANALRSSEQKTALNIKTSESLRSTTKIDVGGGIFNKYQAKLTSLLVGKKGSFSAAFSSNNLGKEILSLEDYIGNIISSGGLASSGVSQLQLSEEESAMLTPPSNVYRNTNSAIILNGVFTPSNKLDIKVGILLNKAKLNAYDRNSSFYYASSLSSEYKDSTAKDNETGSANLKIKWQPTNKLEILSATFAKLSGYSADQQMIYSGNNQMNLEECQKLKKNDFRQSLQITGKLGRTTLYALMSVGYKSQNEKLNVVSDSLLMPTYLYSETALYGARSCLAEYSNMYAIEAGSKLMMSKGYSIALALRHYYNKDHLDADNTFLTNNRAAGIYKKQSGSLIFEKAAGLLRFKINASLVNNTYRCKSNSESSSVEFNYNSLLRLVFNPKSELILTGSRETYQINLSRIADFPLQISYDKIQEASTILSPFINKDAYSLHYRLINNYSNLLLFVSGMYSSTSGGGLANVTQNGITRNLTYLDGGNEEWMTFHGVLSKGLGHWPVDANIKVSWTKSCVASSLNGMRFNTTVVVPKGELNFITRLKSMFNFDLGGLYKKNVYTSYADRKQYSELFEAHLFAYFKYSKFKGTLKYTLSKTVGGGLQRTSNNIGFQLSYNMKRIQLSFSGEELLHLRKNDWLMISSSSYSSTISHYMRMPGYLLLSCGLHFD
;
A
#
# COMPACT_ATOMS: atom_id res chain seq x y z
N MET A 1 9.01 -42.69 1.56
CA MET A 1 9.85 -43.01 0.40
C MET A 1 10.67 -41.78 0.06
N LYS A 2 11.96 -41.81 0.35
CA LYS A 2 12.92 -40.72 0.08
C LYS A 2 13.42 -40.87 -1.36
N HIS A 3 13.04 -39.99 -2.27
CA HIS A 3 13.74 -39.86 -3.54
C HIS A 3 14.95 -38.95 -3.37
N ARG A 4 16.12 -39.54 -3.30
CA ARG A 4 17.40 -38.87 -3.56
C ARG A 4 17.52 -38.65 -5.05
N LEU A 5 17.34 -37.40 -5.52
CA LEU A 5 17.80 -37.00 -6.84
C LEU A 5 19.34 -37.01 -6.81
N SER A 6 19.95 -37.86 -7.60
CA SER A 6 21.41 -38.01 -7.67
C SER A 6 22.03 -36.78 -8.34
N ILE A 7 23.18 -36.38 -7.87
CA ILE A 7 24.02 -35.28 -8.41
C ILE A 7 24.29 -35.45 -9.92
N GLN A 8 24.23 -36.69 -10.41
CA GLN A 8 24.39 -37.00 -11.83
C GLN A 8 23.25 -36.46 -12.72
N SER A 9 22.01 -36.42 -12.22
CA SER A 9 20.86 -35.86 -12.97
C SER A 9 20.95 -34.33 -13.08
N LEU A 10 21.54 -33.67 -12.11
CA LEU A 10 21.78 -32.22 -12.12
C LEU A 10 22.90 -31.84 -13.09
N GLY A 11 23.92 -32.68 -13.18
CA GLY A 11 25.04 -32.53 -14.13
C GLY A 11 24.62 -32.67 -15.58
N ILE A 12 23.70 -33.59 -15.90
CA ILE A 12 23.16 -33.80 -17.25
C ILE A 12 22.24 -32.63 -17.64
N LEU A 13 21.44 -32.10 -16.69
CA LEU A 13 20.60 -30.94 -16.95
C LEU A 13 21.43 -29.66 -17.18
N LEU A 14 22.54 -29.51 -16.44
CA LEU A 14 23.47 -28.40 -16.63
C LEU A 14 24.23 -28.50 -17.95
N TYR A 15 24.60 -29.71 -18.37
CA TYR A 15 25.27 -29.97 -19.65
C TYR A 15 24.35 -29.74 -20.87
N LEU A 16 23.08 -30.07 -20.75
CA LEU A 16 22.05 -29.80 -21.79
C LEU A 16 21.70 -28.30 -21.84
N LEU A 17 21.79 -27.57 -20.74
CA LEU A 17 21.61 -26.09 -20.69
C LEU A 17 22.79 -25.33 -21.27
N CYS A 18 24.03 -25.86 -21.17
CA CYS A 18 25.22 -25.23 -21.70
C CYS A 18 25.46 -25.58 -23.20
N GLY A 19 24.82 -26.63 -23.73
CA GLY A 19 25.07 -27.11 -25.07
C GLY A 19 24.37 -26.35 -26.23
N SER A 20 23.56 -25.33 -25.93
CA SER A 20 22.80 -24.58 -26.94
C SER A 20 23.21 -23.11 -27.06
N MET A 21 24.48 -22.79 -26.89
CA MET A 21 24.99 -21.47 -27.28
C MET A 21 25.15 -21.40 -28.80
N PHE A 22 24.04 -21.26 -29.51
CA PHE A 22 24.09 -20.76 -30.87
C PHE A 22 24.55 -19.31 -30.86
N SER A 23 25.71 -19.04 -31.40
CA SER A 23 26.21 -17.71 -31.69
C SER A 23 25.35 -17.08 -32.79
N PHE A 24 24.31 -16.34 -32.41
CA PHE A 24 23.61 -15.50 -33.38
C PHE A 24 24.43 -14.26 -33.63
N ALA A 25 24.68 -13.95 -34.88
CA ALA A 25 25.29 -12.67 -35.27
C ALA A 25 24.37 -11.54 -34.80
N GLN A 26 24.84 -10.73 -33.86
CA GLN A 26 24.13 -9.54 -33.41
C GLN A 26 24.53 -8.35 -34.30
N GLU A 27 23.55 -7.72 -34.89
CA GLU A 27 23.73 -6.41 -35.53
C GLU A 27 23.74 -5.31 -34.48
N ARG A 28 24.56 -4.31 -34.67
CA ARG A 28 24.68 -3.15 -33.82
C ARG A 28 24.30 -1.89 -34.59
N MET A 29 23.28 -1.20 -34.12
CA MET A 29 22.87 0.07 -34.69
C MET A 29 23.20 1.20 -33.70
N ALA A 30 23.72 2.30 -34.23
CA ALA A 30 23.95 3.54 -33.49
C ALA A 30 23.26 4.69 -34.22
N GLY A 31 22.84 5.70 -33.47
CA GLY A 31 22.26 6.90 -34.06
C GLY A 31 22.14 8.05 -33.09
N LYS A 32 21.59 9.13 -33.57
CA LYS A 32 21.35 10.35 -32.80
C LYS A 32 19.95 10.90 -33.11
N VAL A 33 19.22 11.29 -32.07
CA VAL A 33 17.93 11.97 -32.22
C VAL A 33 18.10 13.45 -31.94
N ILE A 34 17.65 14.27 -32.89
CA ILE A 34 17.72 15.74 -32.82
C ILE A 34 16.36 16.36 -33.14
N ASP A 35 16.15 17.59 -32.77
CA ASP A 35 15.01 18.40 -33.26
C ASP A 35 15.29 19.04 -34.61
N VAL A 36 14.29 19.73 -35.18
CA VAL A 36 14.40 20.43 -36.46
C VAL A 36 15.43 21.59 -36.44
N THR A 37 15.85 22.03 -35.26
CA THR A 37 16.88 23.06 -35.08
C THR A 37 18.29 22.48 -34.92
N GLY A 38 18.42 21.13 -34.98
CA GLY A 38 19.70 20.43 -34.79
C GLY A 38 20.04 20.16 -33.31
N LYS A 39 19.19 20.53 -32.38
CA LYS A 39 19.42 20.33 -30.94
C LYS A 39 19.19 18.87 -30.55
N PRO A 40 20.11 18.23 -29.79
CA PRO A 40 19.94 16.85 -29.37
C PRO A 40 18.75 16.64 -28.41
N ILE A 41 17.97 15.59 -28.64
CA ILE A 41 16.83 15.21 -27.81
C ILE A 41 17.28 14.07 -26.91
N ALA A 42 17.38 14.37 -25.62
CA ALA A 42 17.60 13.37 -24.57
C ALA A 42 16.29 12.66 -24.20
N THR A 43 16.39 11.43 -23.67
CA THR A 43 15.25 10.63 -23.19
C THR A 43 14.22 10.26 -24.26
N ALA A 44 14.56 10.35 -25.53
CA ALA A 44 13.73 9.82 -26.60
C ALA A 44 13.81 8.28 -26.59
N ASN A 45 12.66 7.63 -26.65
CA ASN A 45 12.58 6.17 -26.75
C ASN A 45 12.75 5.75 -28.21
N VAL A 46 13.75 4.94 -28.47
CA VAL A 46 14.03 4.35 -29.78
C VAL A 46 13.76 2.86 -29.70
N MET A 47 12.73 2.40 -30.38
CA MET A 47 12.23 1.04 -30.33
C MET A 47 12.31 0.41 -31.72
N LEU A 48 12.71 -0.84 -31.80
CA LEU A 48 12.83 -1.60 -33.03
C LEU A 48 11.75 -2.67 -33.10
N TYR A 49 10.97 -2.66 -34.16
CA TYR A 49 9.88 -3.59 -34.43
C TYR A 49 10.03 -4.29 -35.79
N PRO A 50 9.53 -5.54 -35.94
CA PRO A 50 9.47 -6.22 -37.22
C PRO A 50 8.45 -5.62 -38.20
N ASP A 51 7.51 -4.80 -37.71
CA ASP A 51 6.46 -4.19 -38.53
C ASP A 51 6.31 -2.69 -38.25
N SER A 52 5.83 -1.95 -39.28
CA SER A 52 5.67 -0.49 -39.21
C SER A 52 4.57 -0.01 -38.28
N LEU A 53 3.66 -0.88 -37.85
CA LEU A 53 2.53 -0.56 -36.98
C LEU A 53 2.77 -0.95 -35.52
N ALA A 54 3.95 -1.51 -35.20
CA ALA A 54 4.32 -2.02 -33.88
C ALA A 54 3.28 -3.00 -33.29
N LYS A 55 2.73 -3.89 -34.14
CA LYS A 55 1.77 -4.93 -33.74
C LYS A 55 2.46 -6.18 -33.21
N GLN A 56 3.70 -6.42 -33.65
CA GLN A 56 4.52 -7.53 -33.21
C GLN A 56 5.35 -7.16 -31.98
N SER A 57 6.02 -8.13 -31.38
CA SER A 57 6.88 -7.90 -30.21
C SER A 57 8.07 -7.01 -30.57
N MET A 58 8.41 -6.11 -29.67
CA MET A 58 9.59 -5.24 -29.80
C MET A 58 10.87 -6.07 -29.70
N GLU A 59 11.77 -5.95 -30.70
CA GLU A 59 13.04 -6.68 -30.76
C GLU A 59 14.15 -6.04 -29.93
N ALA A 60 14.24 -4.70 -29.93
CA ALA A 60 15.21 -3.96 -29.16
C ALA A 60 14.72 -2.54 -28.82
N TYR A 61 15.23 -1.96 -27.74
CA TYR A 61 14.96 -0.57 -27.44
C TYR A 61 16.17 0.11 -26.80
N ALA A 62 16.26 1.41 -26.97
CA ALA A 62 17.20 2.29 -26.30
C ALA A 62 16.55 3.63 -25.96
N VAL A 63 17.11 4.30 -24.98
CA VAL A 63 16.76 5.69 -24.63
C VAL A 63 17.95 6.57 -24.98
N THR A 64 17.69 7.71 -25.63
CA THR A 64 18.76 8.63 -26.02
C THR A 64 19.43 9.26 -24.78
N ASP A 65 20.74 9.41 -24.86
CA ASP A 65 21.56 10.08 -23.85
C ASP A 65 21.39 11.61 -23.88
N SER A 66 22.11 12.33 -23.03
CA SER A 66 22.08 13.80 -22.98
C SER A 66 22.56 14.50 -24.28
N LYS A 67 23.24 13.78 -25.19
CA LYS A 67 23.68 14.25 -26.51
C LYS A 67 22.78 13.74 -27.62
N GLY A 68 21.64 13.10 -27.28
CA GLY A 68 20.68 12.50 -28.21
C GLY A 68 21.16 11.18 -28.83
N GLY A 69 22.27 10.61 -28.37
CA GLY A 69 22.85 9.38 -28.90
C GLY A 69 22.13 8.13 -28.38
N PHE A 70 22.03 7.09 -29.22
CA PHE A 70 21.48 5.79 -28.82
C PHE A 70 22.26 4.65 -29.48
N HIS A 71 22.19 3.47 -28.86
CA HIS A 71 22.74 2.22 -29.38
C HIS A 71 21.73 1.08 -29.17
N LEU A 72 21.47 0.32 -30.21
CA LEU A 72 20.62 -0.86 -30.20
C LEU A 72 21.42 -2.09 -30.65
N ASN A 73 21.25 -3.21 -29.98
CA ASN A 73 21.75 -4.51 -30.40
C ASN A 73 20.54 -5.40 -30.64
N PHE A 74 20.46 -6.03 -31.78
CA PHE A 74 19.34 -6.89 -32.17
C PHE A 74 19.82 -8.01 -33.09
N THR A 75 18.99 -9.01 -33.30
CA THR A 75 19.26 -10.09 -34.27
C THR A 75 18.70 -9.66 -35.60
N SER A 76 19.51 -9.74 -36.67
CA SER A 76 19.10 -9.30 -38.01
C SER A 76 17.85 -10.05 -38.48
N ALA A 77 16.89 -9.28 -39.01
CA ALA A 77 15.72 -9.81 -39.73
C ALA A 77 15.54 -9.04 -41.03
N GLU A 78 14.91 -9.64 -42.02
CA GLU A 78 14.80 -9.09 -43.38
C GLU A 78 14.10 -7.72 -43.45
N SER A 79 13.27 -7.34 -42.49
CA SER A 79 12.72 -5.99 -42.44
C SER A 79 12.45 -5.57 -41.00
N MET A 80 13.01 -4.43 -40.58
CA MET A 80 12.83 -3.85 -39.28
C MET A 80 12.41 -2.38 -39.37
N TRP A 81 11.68 -1.90 -38.37
CA TRP A 81 11.19 -0.54 -38.30
C TRP A 81 11.56 0.10 -36.96
N LEU A 82 12.16 1.28 -37.05
CA LEU A 82 12.44 2.12 -35.88
C LEU A 82 11.24 3.00 -35.57
N HIS A 83 10.77 2.91 -34.34
CA HIS A 83 9.80 3.83 -33.77
C HIS A 83 10.49 4.73 -32.78
N VAL A 84 10.58 6.02 -33.08
CA VAL A 84 11.18 7.00 -32.19
C VAL A 84 10.12 7.90 -31.60
N ARG A 85 10.12 7.98 -30.27
CA ARG A 85 9.11 8.73 -29.51
C ARG A 85 9.77 9.57 -28.42
N CYS A 86 9.35 10.81 -28.33
CA CYS A 86 9.71 11.68 -27.24
C CYS A 86 8.53 12.56 -26.87
N LEU A 87 8.40 12.85 -25.58
CA LEU A 87 7.33 13.74 -25.10
C LEU A 87 7.53 15.15 -25.69
N GLY A 88 6.48 15.72 -26.29
CA GLY A 88 6.53 17.03 -26.94
C GLY A 88 6.99 17.01 -28.40
N TYR A 89 7.22 15.83 -28.97
CA TYR A 89 7.62 15.64 -30.38
C TYR A 89 6.68 14.66 -31.09
N GLU A 90 6.61 14.76 -32.39
CA GLU A 90 5.91 13.81 -33.23
C GLU A 90 6.63 12.46 -33.26
N ASN A 91 5.85 11.39 -33.18
CA ASN A 91 6.38 10.03 -33.31
C ASN A 91 6.90 9.83 -34.75
N ARG A 92 8.11 9.31 -34.87
CA ARG A 92 8.71 9.01 -36.17
C ARG A 92 8.92 7.51 -36.34
N VAL A 93 8.48 7.01 -37.48
CA VAL A 93 8.66 5.59 -37.87
C VAL A 93 9.52 5.57 -39.11
N LEU A 94 10.61 4.80 -39.06
CA LEU A 94 11.59 4.68 -40.15
C LEU A 94 11.88 3.21 -40.41
N LYS A 95 11.99 2.83 -41.66
CA LYS A 95 12.46 1.51 -42.01
C LYS A 95 13.96 1.40 -41.72
N TYR A 96 14.39 0.34 -41.09
CA TYR A 96 15.81 0.07 -40.87
C TYR A 96 16.54 -0.16 -42.17
N ASP A 97 17.68 0.45 -42.36
CA ASP A 97 18.53 0.33 -43.49
C ASP A 97 19.99 0.37 -42.99
N SER A 98 20.66 -0.77 -43.03
CA SER A 98 22.02 -0.93 -42.50
C SER A 98 23.05 0.05 -43.13
N SER A 99 22.80 0.49 -44.37
CA SER A 99 23.66 1.44 -45.06
C SER A 99 23.63 2.86 -44.44
N LYS A 100 22.67 3.19 -43.64
CA LYS A 100 22.46 4.52 -43.03
C LYS A 100 22.94 4.64 -41.56
N SER A 101 23.70 3.68 -41.07
CA SER A 101 24.27 3.77 -39.71
C SER A 101 25.56 4.64 -39.73
N PRO A 102 25.72 5.65 -38.82
CA PRO A 102 24.82 6.03 -37.71
C PRO A 102 23.58 6.82 -38.17
N PHE A 103 22.41 6.46 -37.63
CA PHE A 103 21.15 7.11 -37.96
C PHE A 103 21.08 8.52 -37.39
N LEU A 104 20.74 9.49 -38.17
CA LEU A 104 20.36 10.84 -37.75
C LEU A 104 18.83 10.95 -37.84
N ILE A 105 18.16 11.02 -36.70
CA ILE A 105 16.71 11.05 -36.64
C ILE A 105 16.26 12.42 -36.13
N THR A 106 15.54 13.14 -36.98
CA THR A 106 15.00 14.47 -36.62
C THR A 106 13.54 14.28 -36.19
N LEU A 107 13.18 14.78 -35.01
CA LEU A 107 11.79 14.84 -34.53
C LEU A 107 11.27 16.26 -34.65
N GLN A 108 10.03 16.39 -35.10
CA GLN A 108 9.34 17.68 -35.17
C GLN A 108 8.64 17.93 -33.82
N SER A 109 8.74 19.16 -33.32
CA SER A 109 7.98 19.58 -32.14
C SER A 109 6.50 19.54 -32.48
N LYS A 110 5.73 18.84 -31.65
CA LYS A 110 4.29 18.74 -31.82
C LYS A 110 3.61 19.92 -31.13
N MET A 111 3.42 21.00 -31.86
CA MET A 111 2.39 21.97 -31.50
C MET A 111 1.04 21.31 -31.74
N HIS A 112 0.21 21.19 -30.72
CA HIS A 112 -1.16 20.78 -30.88
C HIS A 112 -1.96 21.91 -31.51
N GLU A 113 -2.06 21.90 -32.80
CA GLU A 113 -3.27 22.42 -33.46
C GLU A 113 -4.33 21.32 -33.34
N LEU A 114 -5.44 21.64 -32.68
CA LEU A 114 -6.58 20.75 -32.56
C LEU A 114 -7.31 20.72 -33.88
N ASP A 115 -7.05 19.77 -34.72
CA ASP A 115 -7.92 19.46 -35.84
C ASP A 115 -9.24 18.91 -35.31
N GLU A 116 -10.31 19.51 -35.70
CA GLU A 116 -11.68 19.08 -35.40
C GLU A 116 -11.97 17.75 -36.08
N ILE A 117 -11.70 16.63 -35.40
CA ILE A 117 -12.05 15.32 -35.91
C ILE A 117 -13.47 14.98 -35.43
N VAL A 118 -14.45 15.17 -36.29
CA VAL A 118 -15.81 14.65 -36.09
C VAL A 118 -15.79 13.13 -36.33
N VAL A 119 -15.43 12.36 -35.33
CA VAL A 119 -15.55 10.91 -35.35
C VAL A 119 -16.94 10.52 -34.84
N LYS A 120 -17.85 10.18 -35.74
CA LYS A 120 -19.11 9.48 -35.44
C LYS A 120 -18.79 8.01 -35.15
N GLY A 121 -18.27 7.71 -34.00
CA GLY A 121 -18.08 6.37 -33.45
C GLY A 121 -18.45 6.35 -31.98
N ASN A 122 -18.91 5.23 -31.44
CA ASN A 122 -19.14 5.07 -30.00
C ASN A 122 -17.81 5.26 -29.25
N TYR A 123 -17.48 6.50 -28.91
CA TYR A 123 -16.28 6.88 -28.18
C TYR A 123 -16.44 6.49 -26.71
N SER A 124 -15.66 5.54 -26.26
CA SER A 124 -15.74 4.99 -24.89
C SER A 124 -15.09 5.86 -23.82
N GLY A 125 -14.42 6.96 -24.20
CA GLY A 125 -13.63 7.78 -23.27
C GLY A 125 -12.37 7.12 -22.75
N VAL A 126 -12.07 5.88 -23.14
CA VAL A 126 -10.89 5.11 -22.72
C VAL A 126 -10.11 4.63 -23.94
N LYS A 127 -8.81 4.85 -23.95
CA LYS A 127 -7.89 4.35 -24.99
C LYS A 127 -6.75 3.56 -24.35
N ALA A 128 -6.55 2.32 -24.76
CA ALA A 128 -5.36 1.55 -24.41
C ALA A 128 -4.30 1.73 -25.51
N ARG A 129 -3.07 2.08 -25.12
CA ARG A 129 -1.95 2.26 -26.03
C ARG A 129 -0.70 1.62 -25.43
N GLY A 130 -0.38 0.41 -25.87
CA GLY A 130 0.71 -0.36 -25.26
C GLY A 130 0.47 -0.61 -23.77
N ASP A 131 1.42 -0.23 -22.95
CA ASP A 131 1.35 -0.34 -21.50
C ASP A 131 0.61 0.84 -20.84
N SER A 132 0.01 1.75 -21.60
CA SER A 132 -0.73 2.91 -21.08
C SER A 132 -2.24 2.78 -21.31
N VAL A 133 -3.02 3.25 -20.34
CA VAL A 133 -4.46 3.46 -20.46
C VAL A 133 -4.76 4.94 -20.28
N ILE A 134 -5.32 5.55 -21.30
CA ILE A 134 -5.61 6.98 -21.36
C ILE A 134 -7.11 7.18 -21.18
N PHE A 135 -7.49 8.03 -20.25
CA PHE A 135 -8.87 8.42 -19.98
C PHE A 135 -9.10 9.84 -20.44
N ASP A 136 -10.14 10.04 -21.25
CA ASP A 136 -10.74 11.34 -21.47
C ASP A 136 -11.62 11.68 -20.27
N VAL A 137 -11.08 12.48 -19.39
CA VAL A 137 -11.74 12.83 -18.13
C VAL A 137 -13.07 13.54 -18.38
N ASN A 138 -13.20 14.35 -19.45
CA ASN A 138 -14.41 15.09 -19.77
C ASN A 138 -15.57 14.18 -20.15
N HIS A 139 -15.28 12.98 -20.66
CA HIS A 139 -16.30 11.98 -20.95
C HIS A 139 -16.97 11.43 -19.68
N PHE A 140 -16.23 11.40 -18.57
CA PHE A 140 -16.67 10.79 -17.30
C PHE A 140 -17.11 11.81 -16.26
N LYS A 141 -16.71 13.08 -16.40
CA LYS A 141 -17.17 14.15 -15.49
C LYS A 141 -18.68 14.38 -15.60
N THR A 142 -19.36 14.41 -14.46
CA THR A 142 -20.74 14.88 -14.34
C THR A 142 -20.79 16.38 -14.12
N GLY A 143 -19.66 16.98 -13.72
CA GLY A 143 -19.49 18.37 -13.36
C GLY A 143 -19.85 18.69 -11.92
N ALA A 144 -20.28 17.70 -11.14
CA ALA A 144 -20.50 17.83 -9.70
C ALA A 144 -19.23 17.60 -8.87
N GLU A 145 -18.17 17.11 -9.52
CA GLU A 145 -16.87 16.82 -8.88
C GLU A 145 -16.24 18.12 -8.34
N GLU A 146 -15.73 18.08 -7.10
CA GLU A 146 -15.10 19.23 -6.46
C GLU A 146 -13.58 19.14 -6.45
N ASN A 147 -13.05 17.91 -6.41
CA ASN A 147 -11.61 17.65 -6.33
C ASN A 147 -11.16 16.56 -7.32
N VAL A 148 -9.86 16.41 -7.46
CA VAL A 148 -9.26 15.41 -8.36
C VAL A 148 -9.67 14.00 -7.98
N SER A 149 -9.77 13.66 -6.70
CA SER A 149 -10.22 12.34 -6.24
C SER A 149 -11.62 12.01 -6.72
N ASP A 150 -12.53 12.98 -6.75
CA ASP A 150 -13.91 12.78 -7.23
C ASP A 150 -13.91 12.47 -8.72
N VAL A 151 -13.07 13.18 -9.49
CA VAL A 151 -12.89 12.92 -10.92
C VAL A 151 -12.38 11.50 -11.15
N LEU A 152 -11.35 11.10 -10.41
CA LEU A 152 -10.75 9.76 -10.56
C LEU A 152 -11.72 8.64 -10.19
N ARG A 153 -12.61 8.84 -9.20
CA ARG A 153 -13.66 7.85 -8.85
C ARG A 153 -14.60 7.54 -9.99
N ARG A 154 -14.77 8.48 -10.94
CA ARG A 154 -15.62 8.30 -12.12
C ARG A 154 -14.96 7.45 -13.21
N LEU A 155 -13.65 7.30 -13.17
CA LEU A 155 -12.91 6.59 -14.21
C LEU A 155 -13.08 5.07 -14.07
N PRO A 156 -13.36 4.34 -15.15
CA PRO A 156 -13.49 2.89 -15.11
C PRO A 156 -12.25 2.19 -14.56
N GLY A 157 -12.46 1.24 -13.64
CA GLY A 157 -11.36 0.49 -13.01
C GLY A 157 -10.57 1.24 -11.95
N MET A 158 -10.90 2.51 -11.70
CA MET A 158 -10.34 3.28 -10.60
C MET A 158 -11.15 3.04 -9.32
N GLU A 159 -10.44 2.87 -8.23
CA GLU A 159 -10.97 2.88 -6.88
C GLU A 159 -10.24 3.98 -6.12
N VAL A 160 -10.98 4.93 -5.58
CA VAL A 160 -10.42 6.03 -4.80
C VAL A 160 -11.11 6.07 -3.45
N SER A 161 -10.33 5.84 -2.39
CA SER A 161 -10.84 5.89 -1.02
C SER A 161 -11.25 7.31 -0.62
N GLU A 162 -11.90 7.46 0.52
CA GLU A 162 -12.21 8.78 1.09
C GLU A 162 -10.94 9.59 1.38
N THR A 163 -9.85 8.92 1.75
CA THR A 163 -8.55 9.54 1.94
C THR A 163 -7.83 9.91 0.64
N GLY A 164 -8.42 9.61 -0.53
CA GLY A 164 -7.81 9.89 -1.84
C GLY A 164 -6.78 8.86 -2.31
N LYS A 165 -6.68 7.71 -1.65
CA LYS A 165 -5.86 6.59 -2.15
C LYS A 165 -6.42 6.05 -3.44
N VAL A 166 -5.56 5.91 -4.44
CA VAL A 166 -5.92 5.41 -5.76
C VAL A 166 -5.47 3.98 -5.93
N LYS A 167 -6.41 3.12 -6.34
CA LYS A 167 -6.13 1.80 -6.91
C LYS A 167 -6.62 1.79 -8.35
N TYR A 168 -5.91 1.07 -9.17
CA TYR A 168 -6.35 0.78 -10.53
C TYR A 168 -6.37 -0.74 -10.75
N GLU A 169 -7.50 -1.27 -11.15
CA GLU A 169 -7.71 -2.72 -11.32
C GLU A 169 -7.35 -3.51 -10.03
N GLY A 170 -7.73 -2.99 -8.85
CA GLY A 170 -7.44 -3.61 -7.56
C GLY A 170 -6.00 -3.48 -7.07
N LYS A 171 -5.07 -2.98 -7.91
CA LYS A 171 -3.67 -2.74 -7.53
C LYS A 171 -3.47 -1.30 -7.11
N ASN A 172 -2.64 -1.09 -6.09
CA ASN A 172 -2.26 0.25 -5.68
C ASN A 172 -1.53 0.96 -6.82
N VAL A 173 -1.80 2.25 -6.98
CA VAL A 173 -0.99 3.14 -7.80
C VAL A 173 0.26 3.53 -7.01
N ASP A 174 1.44 3.14 -7.52
CA ASP A 174 2.72 3.34 -6.82
C ASP A 174 3.22 4.79 -6.90
N LYS A 175 2.81 5.50 -7.97
CA LYS A 175 3.24 6.88 -8.22
C LYS A 175 2.13 7.71 -8.83
N ILE A 176 2.07 8.98 -8.40
CA ILE A 176 1.23 10.00 -9.02
C ILE A 176 2.13 11.06 -9.65
N LEU A 177 1.93 11.26 -10.94
CA LEU A 177 2.64 12.23 -11.73
C LEU A 177 1.68 13.36 -12.14
N VAL A 178 2.20 14.56 -12.32
CA VAL A 178 1.47 15.69 -12.91
C VAL A 178 2.22 16.12 -14.16
N ASN A 179 1.57 16.03 -15.32
CA ASN A 179 2.19 16.29 -16.64
C ASN A 179 3.52 15.53 -16.83
N GLY A 180 3.58 14.27 -16.35
CA GLY A 180 4.77 13.42 -16.44
C GLY A 180 5.82 13.66 -15.34
N ASN A 181 5.66 14.68 -14.51
CA ASN A 181 6.62 15.02 -13.47
C ASN A 181 6.24 14.38 -12.13
N ASP A 182 7.23 13.85 -11.41
CA ASP A 182 7.07 13.29 -10.06
C ASP A 182 7.07 14.42 -9.02
N VAL A 183 5.92 15.07 -8.84
CA VAL A 183 5.76 16.23 -7.94
C VAL A 183 5.11 15.86 -6.59
N ILE A 184 4.57 14.66 -6.49
CA ILE A 184 3.85 14.17 -5.30
C ILE A 184 4.53 12.89 -4.84
N SER A 185 5.49 12.99 -3.94
CA SER A 185 6.23 11.84 -3.42
C SER A 185 5.60 11.23 -2.17
N THR A 186 4.88 12.04 -1.38
CA THR A 186 4.27 11.68 -0.09
C THR A 186 2.87 12.26 0.01
N GLY A 187 1.93 11.53 0.62
CA GLY A 187 0.57 12.02 0.90
C GLY A 187 -0.25 12.30 -0.36
N SER A 188 -0.14 11.43 -1.32
CA SER A 188 -0.79 11.59 -2.61
C SER A 188 -2.31 11.73 -2.50
N GLY A 189 -2.93 10.98 -1.58
CA GLY A 189 -4.37 11.06 -1.34
C GLY A 189 -4.82 12.44 -0.87
N MET A 190 -4.11 13.00 0.11
CA MET A 190 -4.40 14.33 0.63
C MET A 190 -4.26 15.42 -0.44
N MET A 191 -3.25 15.31 -1.30
CA MET A 191 -3.08 16.20 -2.45
C MET A 191 -4.25 16.08 -3.44
N LEU A 192 -4.65 14.86 -3.81
CA LEU A 192 -5.75 14.62 -4.74
C LEU A 192 -7.10 15.12 -4.19
N ASN A 193 -7.32 15.00 -2.88
CA ASN A 193 -8.51 15.51 -2.21
C ASN A 193 -8.51 17.04 -2.07
N GLY A 194 -7.36 17.67 -2.17
CA GLY A 194 -7.21 19.12 -2.03
C GLY A 194 -7.17 19.88 -3.36
N LEU A 195 -6.69 19.24 -4.45
CA LEU A 195 -6.64 19.88 -5.77
C LEU A 195 -8.04 19.97 -6.40
N SER A 196 -8.33 21.10 -7.07
CA SER A 196 -9.62 21.30 -7.74
C SER A 196 -9.82 20.33 -8.91
N ALA A 197 -11.08 19.85 -9.09
CA ALA A 197 -11.46 19.03 -10.23
C ALA A 197 -11.21 19.74 -11.59
N ASP A 198 -11.25 21.07 -11.60
CA ASP A 198 -11.15 21.87 -12.83
C ASP A 198 -9.74 21.87 -13.43
N VAL A 199 -8.71 21.57 -12.63
CA VAL A 199 -7.32 21.51 -13.16
C VAL A 199 -7.03 20.26 -13.99
N VAL A 200 -7.91 19.23 -13.96
CA VAL A 200 -7.68 17.95 -14.62
C VAL A 200 -8.35 17.92 -16.00
N ASN A 201 -7.51 17.80 -17.04
CA ASN A 201 -7.94 17.65 -18.42
C ASN A 201 -7.88 16.21 -18.92
N GLY A 202 -7.06 15.36 -18.31
CA GLY A 202 -6.89 13.95 -18.66
C GLY A 202 -6.24 13.14 -17.54
N ALA A 203 -6.37 11.84 -17.63
CA ALA A 203 -5.68 10.91 -16.75
C ALA A 203 -5.10 9.75 -17.57
N GLU A 204 -3.90 9.31 -17.23
CA GLU A 204 -3.21 8.24 -17.91
C GLU A 204 -2.61 7.27 -16.89
N ILE A 205 -2.94 6.00 -17.00
CA ILE A 205 -2.28 4.95 -16.24
C ILE A 205 -1.10 4.45 -17.05
N LEU A 206 0.08 4.58 -16.47
CA LEU A 206 1.33 4.07 -16.99
C LEU A 206 1.66 2.77 -16.26
N ARG A 207 1.52 1.66 -16.94
CA ARG A 207 1.94 0.36 -16.43
C ARG A 207 3.42 0.16 -16.75
N ASN A 208 4.14 -0.53 -15.89
CA ASN A 208 5.60 -0.69 -16.04
C ASN A 208 6.36 0.64 -16.05
N TRP A 209 5.89 1.60 -15.27
CA TRP A 209 6.54 2.88 -15.14
C TRP A 209 7.92 2.75 -14.49
N SER A 210 8.91 3.46 -15.05
CA SER A 210 10.26 3.54 -14.51
C SER A 210 10.72 5.00 -14.52
N ASP A 211 11.46 5.39 -13.50
CA ASP A 211 12.08 6.71 -13.39
C ASP A 211 13.40 6.82 -14.18
N GLY A 212 13.72 5.84 -15.04
CA GLY A 212 14.92 5.82 -15.87
C GLY A 212 16.23 5.64 -15.11
N SER A 213 16.20 5.28 -13.82
CA SER A 213 17.42 5.06 -13.04
C SER A 213 18.10 3.73 -13.41
N LEU A 214 19.43 3.70 -13.35
CA LEU A 214 20.22 2.46 -13.52
C LEU A 214 19.89 1.45 -12.42
N ALA A 215 19.57 1.92 -11.20
CA ALA A 215 19.12 1.09 -10.10
C ALA A 215 17.82 0.36 -10.42
N ASN A 216 16.88 0.98 -11.14
CA ASN A 216 15.65 0.33 -11.60
C ASN A 216 15.88 -0.69 -12.71
N ALA A 217 16.90 -0.54 -13.53
CA ALA A 217 17.27 -1.55 -14.52
C ALA A 217 17.66 -2.89 -13.88
N LEU A 218 18.16 -2.89 -12.64
CA LEU A 218 18.43 -4.09 -11.85
C LEU A 218 17.15 -4.76 -11.34
N ARG A 219 16.10 -3.96 -11.11
CA ARG A 219 14.81 -4.40 -10.57
C ARG A 219 13.72 -4.50 -11.62
N SER A 220 14.07 -4.68 -12.89
CA SER A 220 13.19 -4.59 -14.05
C SER A 220 11.89 -5.41 -14.00
N SER A 221 11.74 -6.27 -13.00
CA SER A 221 10.52 -7.06 -12.77
C SER A 221 9.52 -6.41 -11.79
N GLU A 222 9.89 -5.38 -11.05
CA GLU A 222 8.92 -4.62 -10.25
C GLU A 222 8.12 -3.71 -11.19
N GLN A 223 6.93 -4.18 -11.55
CA GLN A 223 6.01 -3.44 -12.40
C GLN A 223 5.31 -2.37 -11.57
N LYS A 224 5.89 -1.17 -11.52
CA LYS A 224 5.24 -0.02 -10.90
C LYS A 224 4.15 0.53 -11.80
N THR A 225 3.03 0.87 -11.19
CA THR A 225 1.93 1.55 -11.86
C THR A 225 1.96 3.02 -11.48
N ALA A 226 2.02 3.91 -12.47
CA ALA A 226 1.91 5.34 -12.23
C ALA A 226 0.60 5.89 -12.81
N LEU A 227 -0.01 6.82 -12.09
CA LEU A 227 -1.11 7.66 -12.57
C LEU A 227 -0.52 9.02 -12.98
N ASN A 228 -0.62 9.37 -14.23
CA ASN A 228 -0.24 10.67 -14.74
C ASN A 228 -1.49 11.52 -14.93
N ILE A 229 -1.62 12.55 -14.12
CA ILE A 229 -2.69 13.55 -14.20
C ILE A 229 -2.24 14.61 -15.20
N LYS A 230 -3.02 14.79 -16.25
CA LYS A 230 -2.78 15.85 -17.26
C LYS A 230 -3.57 17.09 -16.88
N THR A 231 -2.87 18.18 -16.73
CA THR A 231 -3.43 19.52 -16.50
C THR A 231 -3.17 20.40 -17.72
N SER A 232 -3.63 21.66 -17.72
CA SER A 232 -3.25 22.62 -18.76
C SER A 232 -1.72 22.81 -18.75
N GLU A 233 -1.12 22.98 -19.92
CA GLU A 233 0.34 23.20 -20.06
C GLU A 233 0.82 24.49 -19.39
N SER A 234 -0.07 25.45 -19.19
CA SER A 234 0.19 26.73 -18.51
C SER A 234 0.17 26.64 -16.99
N LEU A 235 -0.25 25.51 -16.40
CA LEU A 235 -0.35 25.37 -14.94
C LEU A 235 1.06 25.39 -14.32
N ARG A 236 1.44 26.52 -13.73
CA ARG A 236 2.70 26.69 -12.97
C ARG A 236 2.47 26.62 -11.47
N SER A 237 1.29 27.06 -11.03
CA SER A 237 0.90 27.04 -9.61
C SER A 237 -0.59 26.82 -9.49
N THR A 238 -1.01 26.15 -8.44
CA THR A 238 -2.40 26.13 -8.02
C THR A 238 -2.45 26.00 -6.50
N THR A 239 -3.27 26.82 -5.87
CA THR A 239 -3.48 26.80 -4.42
C THR A 239 -4.96 26.85 -4.13
N LYS A 240 -5.41 25.94 -3.26
CA LYS A 240 -6.77 25.92 -2.74
C LYS A 240 -6.75 25.98 -1.21
N ILE A 241 -7.54 26.87 -0.65
CA ILE A 241 -7.76 27.02 0.78
C ILE A 241 -9.25 26.79 1.03
N ASP A 242 -9.60 25.88 1.90
CA ASP A 242 -10.96 25.61 2.34
C ASP A 242 -11.07 25.73 3.85
N VAL A 243 -11.98 26.56 4.34
CA VAL A 243 -12.26 26.72 5.78
C VAL A 243 -13.74 26.63 6.02
N GLY A 244 -14.15 25.83 6.99
CA GLY A 244 -15.55 25.63 7.33
C GLY A 244 -15.77 25.55 8.82
N GLY A 245 -16.91 26.11 9.25
CA GLY A 245 -17.42 26.04 10.61
C GLY A 245 -18.87 25.52 10.62
N GLY A 246 -19.22 24.83 11.68
CA GLY A 246 -20.51 24.18 11.78
C GLY A 246 -21.11 24.17 13.19
N ILE A 247 -22.30 23.60 13.29
CA ILE A 247 -22.96 23.40 14.59
C ILE A 247 -22.14 22.45 15.49
N PHE A 248 -22.31 22.53 16.79
CA PHE A 248 -21.60 21.72 17.81
C PHE A 248 -20.07 21.84 17.72
N ASN A 249 -19.53 23.04 17.44
CA ASN A 249 -18.12 23.35 17.33
C ASN A 249 -17.41 22.49 16.26
N LYS A 250 -18.13 22.05 15.23
CA LYS A 250 -17.54 21.32 14.11
C LYS A 250 -16.76 22.26 13.21
N TYR A 251 -15.59 21.82 12.74
CA TYR A 251 -14.74 22.60 11.86
C TYR A 251 -13.99 21.75 10.86
N GLN A 252 -13.59 22.35 9.76
CA GLN A 252 -12.67 21.83 8.76
C GLN A 252 -11.78 22.95 8.24
N ALA A 253 -10.50 22.71 8.11
CA ALA A 253 -9.56 23.58 7.43
C ALA A 253 -8.66 22.76 6.52
N LYS A 254 -8.51 23.17 5.25
CA LYS A 254 -7.64 22.54 4.28
C LYS A 254 -6.88 23.60 3.51
N LEU A 255 -5.62 23.32 3.23
CA LEU A 255 -4.79 24.08 2.30
C LEU A 255 -4.06 23.07 1.41
N THR A 256 -4.11 23.27 0.11
CA THR A 256 -3.35 22.46 -0.84
C THR A 256 -2.71 23.39 -1.84
N SER A 257 -1.40 23.25 -2.03
CA SER A 257 -0.62 24.06 -2.96
C SER A 257 0.29 23.18 -3.79
N LEU A 258 0.38 23.47 -5.07
CA LEU A 258 1.26 22.82 -6.02
C LEU A 258 1.96 23.88 -6.86
N LEU A 259 3.28 23.86 -6.85
CA LEU A 259 4.15 24.69 -7.66
C LEU A 259 4.99 23.80 -8.58
N VAL A 260 4.94 24.04 -9.88
CA VAL A 260 5.68 23.26 -10.87
C VAL A 260 6.61 24.19 -11.67
N GLY A 261 7.89 23.97 -11.52
CA GLY A 261 8.93 24.73 -12.22
C GLY A 261 9.85 23.81 -13.04
N LYS A 262 10.62 24.41 -13.94
CA LYS A 262 11.54 23.67 -14.84
C LYS A 262 12.68 22.93 -14.10
N LYS A 263 13.16 23.45 -12.96
CA LYS A 263 14.27 22.88 -12.18
C LYS A 263 13.84 22.34 -10.82
N GLY A 264 12.55 22.35 -10.54
CA GLY A 264 12.02 21.83 -9.30
C GLY A 264 10.54 22.09 -9.15
N SER A 265 9.94 21.34 -8.27
CA SER A 265 8.53 21.44 -7.90
C SER A 265 8.40 21.36 -6.39
N PHE A 266 7.35 21.98 -5.90
CA PHE A 266 7.01 21.95 -4.49
C PHE A 266 5.51 21.68 -4.36
N SER A 267 5.14 20.79 -3.43
CA SER A 267 3.76 20.61 -3.06
C SER A 267 3.59 20.60 -1.54
N ALA A 268 2.53 21.22 -1.09
CA ALA A 268 2.18 21.33 0.31
C ALA A 268 0.70 21.03 0.50
N ALA A 269 0.36 20.27 1.53
CA ALA A 269 -1.00 20.08 1.95
C ALA A 269 -1.09 20.14 3.48
N PHE A 270 -2.11 20.84 3.96
CA PHE A 270 -2.52 20.87 5.35
C PHE A 270 -4.00 20.49 5.41
N SER A 271 -4.36 19.68 6.37
CA SER A 271 -5.76 19.40 6.66
C SER A 271 -5.96 19.23 8.16
N SER A 272 -7.01 19.83 8.68
CA SER A 272 -7.43 19.67 10.06
C SER A 272 -8.95 19.61 10.13
N ASN A 273 -9.50 18.65 10.88
CA ASN A 273 -10.93 18.56 11.11
C ASN A 273 -11.27 17.83 12.41
N ASN A 274 -12.49 18.05 12.90
CA ASN A 274 -13.12 17.28 13.96
C ASN A 274 -14.44 16.62 13.51
N LEU A 275 -14.55 16.32 12.21
CA LEU A 275 -15.74 15.76 11.57
C LEU A 275 -15.74 14.22 11.55
N GLY A 276 -14.68 13.58 12.04
CA GLY A 276 -14.49 12.12 11.90
C GLY A 276 -13.96 11.69 10.53
N LYS A 277 -13.63 12.66 9.65
CA LYS A 277 -13.08 12.33 8.34
C LYS A 277 -11.60 11.98 8.46
N GLU A 278 -11.23 10.86 7.85
CA GLU A 278 -9.83 10.47 7.70
C GLU A 278 -9.10 11.50 6.83
N ILE A 279 -7.87 11.83 7.20
CA ILE A 279 -7.03 12.77 6.43
C ILE A 279 -5.97 12.03 5.62
N LEU A 280 -5.38 10.99 6.20
CA LEU A 280 -4.30 10.19 5.62
C LEU A 280 -4.74 8.74 5.47
N SER A 281 -4.38 8.11 4.37
CA SER A 281 -4.51 6.66 4.24
C SER A 281 -3.32 5.95 4.88
N LEU A 282 -3.55 4.70 5.29
CA LEU A 282 -2.49 3.80 5.74
C LEU A 282 -1.37 3.68 4.69
N GLU A 283 -1.74 3.69 3.43
CA GLU A 283 -0.81 3.56 2.32
C GLU A 283 -0.05 4.83 2.00
N ASP A 284 -0.64 6.01 2.19
CA ASP A 284 0.13 7.26 2.11
C ASP A 284 1.23 7.27 3.16
N TYR A 285 0.94 6.74 4.34
CA TYR A 285 1.89 6.58 5.41
C TYR A 285 2.99 5.55 5.09
N ILE A 286 2.59 4.35 4.64
CA ILE A 286 3.51 3.28 4.21
C ILE A 286 4.26 3.70 2.93
N GLY A 287 3.59 4.31 1.97
CA GLY A 287 4.17 4.78 0.71
C GLY A 287 5.31 5.76 0.92
N ASN A 288 5.20 6.60 1.95
CA ASN A 288 6.28 7.48 2.37
C ASN A 288 7.55 6.70 2.78
N ILE A 289 7.38 5.59 3.45
CA ILE A 289 8.46 4.72 3.90
C ILE A 289 9.06 3.92 2.74
N ILE A 290 8.22 3.39 1.86
CA ILE A 290 8.64 2.58 0.70
C ILE A 290 9.27 3.45 -0.40
N SER A 291 8.77 4.66 -0.63
CA SER A 291 9.25 5.56 -1.67
C SER A 291 10.68 6.06 -1.45
N SER A 292 11.20 5.92 -0.24
CA SER A 292 12.60 6.16 0.10
C SER A 292 13.61 5.22 -0.60
N GLY A 293 13.13 4.26 -1.40
CA GLY A 293 13.82 3.73 -2.60
C GLY A 293 15.01 2.76 -2.42
N GLY A 294 15.33 2.34 -1.23
CA GLY A 294 16.41 1.36 -0.98
C GLY A 294 16.00 0.25 -0.02
N LEU A 295 14.92 0.46 0.69
CA LEU A 295 14.55 -0.35 1.86
C LEU A 295 13.91 -1.70 1.50
N ALA A 296 13.21 -1.81 0.37
CA ALA A 296 12.60 -3.06 -0.07
C ALA A 296 13.63 -4.13 -0.47
N SER A 297 14.80 -3.73 -0.98
CA SER A 297 15.86 -4.64 -1.35
C SER A 297 16.77 -5.04 -0.18
N SER A 298 16.76 -4.26 0.91
CA SER A 298 17.67 -4.48 2.03
C SER A 298 17.18 -5.52 3.05
N GLY A 299 16.02 -6.16 2.86
CA GLY A 299 15.44 -7.12 3.84
C GLY A 299 14.95 -6.47 5.12
N VAL A 300 15.11 -5.16 5.24
CA VAL A 300 14.56 -4.34 6.33
C VAL A 300 13.07 -4.02 6.07
N SER A 301 12.42 -4.78 5.18
CA SER A 301 11.08 -4.53 4.65
C SER A 301 9.93 -4.88 5.57
N GLN A 302 10.16 -5.43 6.75
CA GLN A 302 9.10 -5.59 7.73
C GLN A 302 8.77 -4.26 8.40
N LEU A 303 8.02 -3.43 7.69
CA LEU A 303 7.23 -2.38 8.28
C LEU A 303 5.98 -3.02 8.87
N GLN A 304 6.10 -3.48 10.06
CA GLN A 304 4.93 -3.75 10.88
C GLN A 304 4.48 -2.39 11.44
N LEU A 305 3.36 -1.91 10.92
CA LEU A 305 2.61 -0.90 11.66
C LEU A 305 2.09 -1.58 12.91
N SER A 306 2.26 -0.93 14.03
CA SER A 306 1.62 -1.42 15.23
C SER A 306 0.10 -1.24 15.11
N GLU A 307 -0.64 -1.97 15.91
CA GLU A 307 -2.09 -1.89 15.95
C GLU A 307 -2.55 -0.45 16.25
N GLU A 308 -1.81 0.24 17.12
CA GLU A 308 -2.05 1.63 17.50
C GLU A 308 -1.84 2.59 16.31
N GLU A 309 -0.78 2.39 15.52
CA GLU A 309 -0.52 3.20 14.33
C GLU A 309 -1.57 2.97 13.24
N SER A 310 -2.02 1.74 13.07
CA SER A 310 -3.09 1.41 12.15
C SER A 310 -4.42 2.03 12.58
N ALA A 311 -4.77 1.95 13.86
CA ALA A 311 -6.00 2.51 14.42
C ALA A 311 -6.08 4.04 14.33
N MET A 312 -4.94 4.73 14.18
CA MET A 312 -4.91 6.18 13.98
C MET A 312 -5.23 6.61 12.57
N LEU A 313 -4.72 5.87 11.61
CA LEU A 313 -4.89 6.18 10.20
C LEU A 313 -6.29 5.78 9.73
N THR A 314 -6.81 4.68 10.28
CA THR A 314 -8.17 4.21 10.10
C THR A 314 -8.84 4.14 11.48
N PRO A 315 -9.44 5.24 11.97
CA PRO A 315 -10.08 5.25 13.27
C PRO A 315 -11.08 4.11 13.38
N PRO A 316 -11.06 3.36 14.49
CA PRO A 316 -12.05 2.32 14.70
C PRO A 316 -13.46 2.91 14.69
N SER A 317 -14.43 2.10 14.31
CA SER A 317 -15.83 2.54 14.15
C SER A 317 -16.48 3.05 15.45
N ASN A 318 -15.89 2.75 16.60
CA ASN A 318 -16.37 3.11 17.93
C ASN A 318 -15.90 4.50 18.43
N VAL A 319 -15.36 5.34 17.54
CA VAL A 319 -14.92 6.69 17.89
C VAL A 319 -16.09 7.67 17.78
N TYR A 320 -16.42 8.36 18.88
CA TYR A 320 -17.47 9.37 18.91
C TYR A 320 -16.94 10.81 18.86
N ARG A 321 -15.65 11.01 19.10
CA ARG A 321 -14.96 12.29 18.97
C ARG A 321 -13.59 12.07 18.36
N ASN A 322 -13.33 12.78 17.28
CA ASN A 322 -12.04 12.74 16.60
C ASN A 322 -11.60 14.18 16.28
N THR A 323 -10.34 14.48 16.53
CA THR A 323 -9.67 15.67 16.00
C THR A 323 -8.41 15.19 15.31
N ASN A 324 -8.29 15.45 14.03
CA ASN A 324 -7.15 15.01 13.23
C ASN A 324 -6.57 16.19 12.46
N SER A 325 -5.24 16.29 12.44
CA SER A 325 -4.49 17.32 11.73
C SER A 325 -3.26 16.71 11.06
N ALA A 326 -3.03 17.04 9.81
CA ALA A 326 -1.86 16.56 9.08
C ALA A 326 -1.25 17.67 8.21
N ILE A 327 0.07 17.64 8.09
CA ILE A 327 0.87 18.48 7.21
C ILE A 327 1.71 17.58 6.32
N ILE A 328 1.73 17.87 5.04
CA ILE A 328 2.59 17.19 4.07
C ILE A 328 3.33 18.24 3.25
N LEU A 329 4.63 18.08 3.13
CA LEU A 329 5.48 18.90 2.32
C LEU A 329 6.32 18.00 1.40
N ASN A 330 6.34 18.29 0.11
CA ASN A 330 7.20 17.62 -0.86
C ASN A 330 7.98 18.64 -1.65
N GLY A 331 9.26 18.36 -1.84
CA GLY A 331 10.16 19.11 -2.72
C GLY A 331 10.87 18.17 -3.68
N VAL A 332 10.89 18.53 -4.93
CA VAL A 332 11.67 17.85 -5.96
C VAL A 332 12.55 18.89 -6.63
N PHE A 333 13.84 18.71 -6.57
CA PHE A 333 14.83 19.64 -7.10
C PHE A 333 15.72 18.90 -8.09
N THR A 334 15.79 19.41 -9.31
CA THR A 334 16.63 18.90 -10.38
C THR A 334 17.57 20.01 -10.86
N PRO A 335 18.59 20.37 -10.05
CA PRO A 335 19.50 21.48 -10.39
C PRO A 335 20.22 21.27 -11.72
N SER A 336 20.46 20.00 -12.06
CA SER A 336 21.05 19.59 -13.33
C SER A 336 20.46 18.23 -13.75
N ASN A 337 20.65 17.87 -15.02
CA ASN A 337 20.24 16.56 -15.54
C ASN A 337 20.96 15.37 -14.88
N LYS A 338 21.95 15.65 -14.01
CA LYS A 338 22.73 14.64 -13.29
C LYS A 338 22.36 14.49 -11.82
N LEU A 339 21.60 15.42 -11.26
CA LEU A 339 21.28 15.47 -9.84
C LEU A 339 19.79 15.66 -9.63
N ASP A 340 19.19 14.73 -8.94
CA ASP A 340 17.77 14.73 -8.55
C ASP A 340 17.68 14.57 -7.02
N ILE A 341 17.09 15.54 -6.34
CA ILE A 341 16.92 15.59 -4.90
C ILE A 341 15.44 15.63 -4.60
N LYS A 342 14.95 14.67 -3.80
CA LYS A 342 13.55 14.59 -3.36
C LYS A 342 13.49 14.60 -1.85
N VAL A 343 12.62 15.46 -1.32
CA VAL A 343 12.36 15.60 0.11
C VAL A 343 10.88 15.40 0.33
N GLY A 344 10.50 14.64 1.33
CA GLY A 344 9.13 14.51 1.78
C GLY A 344 9.07 14.60 3.31
N ILE A 345 8.14 15.38 3.82
CA ILE A 345 7.88 15.52 5.26
C ILE A 345 6.39 15.27 5.49
N LEU A 346 6.07 14.49 6.49
CA LEU A 346 4.72 14.23 6.96
C LEU A 346 4.68 14.42 8.47
N LEU A 347 3.77 15.24 8.92
CA LEU A 347 3.44 15.43 10.33
C LEU A 347 1.97 15.13 10.52
N ASN A 348 1.61 14.36 11.53
CA ASN A 348 0.23 14.04 11.87
C ASN A 348 0.02 14.06 13.37
N LYS A 349 -1.12 14.61 13.79
CA LYS A 349 -1.61 14.58 15.16
C LYS A 349 -3.07 14.20 15.16
N ALA A 350 -3.42 13.17 15.94
CA ALA A 350 -4.79 12.68 16.05
C ALA A 350 -5.16 12.50 17.53
N LYS A 351 -6.36 12.98 17.91
CA LYS A 351 -6.98 12.73 19.20
C LYS A 351 -8.31 12.04 18.99
N LEU A 352 -8.50 10.92 19.65
CA LEU A 352 -9.66 10.05 19.51
C LEU A 352 -10.29 9.80 20.89
N ASN A 353 -11.62 9.85 20.97
CA ASN A 353 -12.35 9.37 22.13
C ASN A 353 -13.32 8.28 21.67
N ALA A 354 -13.26 7.15 22.34
CA ALA A 354 -14.15 6.01 22.13
C ALA A 354 -14.97 5.73 23.38
N TYR A 355 -16.15 5.22 23.21
CA TYR A 355 -17.02 4.75 24.28
C TYR A 355 -17.76 3.50 23.85
N ASP A 356 -17.59 2.43 24.62
CA ASP A 356 -18.18 1.13 24.36
C ASP A 356 -18.87 0.59 25.62
N ARG A 357 -19.96 -0.12 25.41
CA ARG A 357 -20.55 -1.03 26.40
C ARG A 357 -20.43 -2.43 25.86
N ASN A 358 -19.64 -3.25 26.52
CA ASN A 358 -19.27 -4.58 26.10
C ASN A 358 -19.92 -5.65 26.96
N SER A 359 -20.43 -6.70 26.30
CA SER A 359 -20.84 -7.94 26.91
C SER A 359 -20.01 -9.07 26.33
N SER A 360 -19.11 -9.63 27.11
CA SER A 360 -18.16 -10.66 26.68
C SER A 360 -18.51 -12.01 27.32
N PHE A 361 -18.51 -13.05 26.47
CA PHE A 361 -18.63 -14.44 26.88
C PHE A 361 -17.28 -15.16 26.66
N TYR A 362 -16.74 -15.73 27.72
CA TYR A 362 -15.45 -16.43 27.71
C TYR A 362 -15.65 -17.94 27.56
N TYR A 363 -15.03 -18.57 26.58
CA TYR A 363 -15.31 -19.94 26.17
C TYR A 363 -14.86 -20.99 27.20
N ALA A 364 -13.68 -20.82 27.80
CA ALA A 364 -13.11 -21.81 28.71
C ALA A 364 -13.75 -21.82 30.09
N SER A 365 -14.09 -20.63 30.60
CA SER A 365 -14.72 -20.48 31.93
C SER A 365 -16.24 -20.50 31.89
N SER A 366 -16.84 -20.38 30.69
CA SER A 366 -18.27 -20.14 30.49
C SER A 366 -18.80 -18.92 31.25
N LEU A 367 -17.93 -17.98 31.60
CA LEU A 367 -18.28 -16.73 32.29
C LEU A 367 -18.74 -15.69 31.32
N SER A 368 -19.63 -14.80 31.75
CA SER A 368 -19.97 -13.57 31.04
C SER A 368 -19.54 -12.40 31.88
N SER A 369 -18.99 -11.36 31.21
CA SER A 369 -18.70 -10.09 31.84
C SER A 369 -19.34 -8.94 31.06
N GLU A 370 -19.84 -7.96 31.79
CA GLU A 370 -20.30 -6.70 31.23
C GLU A 370 -19.41 -5.59 31.74
N TYR A 371 -18.97 -4.72 30.84
CA TYR A 371 -18.18 -3.54 31.22
C TYR A 371 -18.43 -2.37 30.28
N LYS A 372 -18.26 -1.17 30.83
CA LYS A 372 -18.22 0.09 30.07
C LYS A 372 -16.77 0.48 29.92
N ASP A 373 -16.41 0.88 28.71
CA ASP A 373 -15.06 1.29 28.33
C ASP A 373 -15.11 2.72 27.80
N SER A 374 -14.31 3.60 28.38
CA SER A 374 -14.10 4.95 27.88
C SER A 374 -12.63 5.16 27.65
N THR A 375 -12.25 5.35 26.40
CA THR A 375 -10.85 5.45 25.98
C THR A 375 -10.57 6.81 25.33
N ALA A 376 -9.56 7.52 25.81
CA ALA A 376 -8.98 8.70 25.16
C ALA A 376 -7.60 8.36 24.60
N LYS A 377 -7.38 8.61 23.31
CA LYS A 377 -6.11 8.35 22.62
C LYS A 377 -5.56 9.63 22.02
N ASP A 378 -4.29 9.89 22.23
CA ASP A 378 -3.55 10.97 21.58
C ASP A 378 -2.34 10.40 20.85
N ASN A 379 -2.14 10.83 19.64
CA ASN A 379 -1.07 10.37 18.82
C ASN A 379 -0.43 11.48 18.00
N GLU A 380 0.90 11.45 17.95
CA GLU A 380 1.72 12.36 17.18
C GLU A 380 2.73 11.57 16.38
N THR A 381 2.81 11.83 15.08
CA THR A 381 3.79 11.18 14.20
C THR A 381 4.42 12.20 13.28
N GLY A 382 5.74 12.20 13.23
CA GLY A 382 6.54 12.92 12.26
C GLY A 382 7.39 11.95 11.46
N SER A 383 7.43 12.11 10.15
CA SER A 383 8.37 11.38 9.30
C SER A 383 8.98 12.28 8.24
N ALA A 384 10.22 12.04 7.90
CA ALA A 384 10.95 12.72 6.85
C ALA A 384 11.68 11.70 5.97
N ASN A 385 11.69 11.95 4.68
CA ASN A 385 12.49 11.21 3.73
C ASN A 385 13.30 12.15 2.85
N LEU A 386 14.51 11.73 2.53
CA LEU A 386 15.42 12.40 1.63
C LEU A 386 15.97 11.37 0.64
N LYS A 387 15.80 11.63 -0.66
CA LYS A 387 16.37 10.80 -1.71
C LYS A 387 17.22 11.65 -2.62
N ILE A 388 18.48 11.27 -2.76
CA ILE A 388 19.44 11.95 -3.65
C ILE A 388 19.87 10.93 -4.70
N LYS A 389 19.63 11.25 -5.97
CA LYS A 389 20.09 10.47 -7.11
C LYS A 389 21.11 11.34 -7.87
N TRP A 390 22.33 10.86 -7.95
CA TRP A 390 23.41 11.51 -8.66
C TRP A 390 23.97 10.59 -9.76
N GLN A 391 23.92 11.07 -10.98
CA GLN A 391 24.43 10.38 -12.16
C GLN A 391 25.59 11.17 -12.77
N PRO A 392 26.82 11.06 -12.24
CA PRO A 392 27.97 11.81 -12.77
C PRO A 392 28.24 11.47 -14.23
N THR A 393 27.96 10.24 -14.64
CA THR A 393 28.06 9.76 -16.02
C THR A 393 26.86 8.87 -16.37
N ASN A 394 26.64 8.64 -17.66
CA ASN A 394 25.57 7.72 -18.12
C ASN A 394 25.79 6.24 -17.69
N LYS A 395 26.98 5.93 -17.15
CA LYS A 395 27.34 4.59 -16.71
C LYS A 395 27.40 4.43 -15.19
N LEU A 396 27.31 5.51 -14.43
CA LEU A 396 27.44 5.50 -12.98
C LEU A 396 26.29 6.26 -12.34
N GLU A 397 25.61 5.61 -11.40
CA GLU A 397 24.57 6.20 -10.58
C GLU A 397 24.85 5.94 -9.11
N ILE A 398 24.69 6.96 -8.29
CA ILE A 398 24.76 6.91 -6.84
C ILE A 398 23.41 7.33 -6.30
N LEU A 399 22.79 6.47 -5.52
CA LEU A 399 21.48 6.68 -4.90
C LEU A 399 21.66 6.62 -3.39
N SER A 400 21.35 7.73 -2.72
CA SER A 400 21.26 7.82 -1.26
C SER A 400 19.82 8.01 -0.85
N ALA A 401 19.35 7.24 0.13
CA ALA A 401 18.01 7.39 0.68
C ALA A 401 18.05 7.34 2.20
N THR A 402 17.52 8.39 2.82
CA THR A 402 17.38 8.55 4.27
C THR A 402 15.91 8.56 4.64
N PHE A 403 15.56 7.88 5.69
CA PHE A 403 14.25 7.91 6.29
C PHE A 403 14.38 8.08 7.80
N ALA A 404 13.59 8.98 8.36
CA ALA A 404 13.47 9.17 9.80
C ALA A 404 11.99 9.25 10.19
N LYS A 405 11.63 8.61 11.30
CA LYS A 405 10.27 8.65 11.87
C LYS A 405 10.36 8.73 13.37
N LEU A 406 9.53 9.59 13.93
CA LEU A 406 9.30 9.76 15.36
C LEU A 406 7.81 9.61 15.59
N SER A 407 7.37 8.78 16.52
CA SER A 407 5.97 8.71 16.92
C SER A 407 5.82 8.59 18.41
N GLY A 408 4.80 9.28 18.92
CA GLY A 408 4.35 9.23 20.30
C GLY A 408 2.87 8.86 20.35
N TYR A 409 2.51 7.97 21.24
CA TYR A 409 1.15 7.53 21.47
C TYR A 409 0.87 7.52 22.95
N SER A 410 -0.31 7.99 23.35
CA SER A 410 -0.85 7.75 24.69
C SER A 410 -2.30 7.32 24.61
N ALA A 411 -2.69 6.40 25.50
CA ALA A 411 -4.07 5.99 25.68
C ALA A 411 -4.37 6.01 27.18
N ASP A 412 -5.46 6.68 27.53
CA ASP A 412 -6.04 6.66 28.86
C ASP A 412 -7.39 5.97 28.75
N GLN A 413 -7.54 4.82 29.39
CA GLN A 413 -8.70 3.95 29.33
C GLN A 413 -9.29 3.80 30.72
N GLN A 414 -10.60 4.02 30.83
CA GLN A 414 -11.37 3.79 32.05
C GLN A 414 -12.39 2.71 31.79
N MET A 415 -12.33 1.63 32.57
CA MET A 415 -13.23 0.50 32.49
C MET A 415 -14.00 0.33 33.77
N ILE A 416 -15.31 0.14 33.65
CA ILE A 416 -16.22 -0.13 34.78
C ILE A 416 -16.85 -1.49 34.51
N TYR A 417 -16.39 -2.51 35.22
CA TYR A 417 -16.97 -3.84 35.20
C TYR A 417 -18.24 -3.89 36.07
N SER A 418 -19.30 -4.48 35.54
CA SER A 418 -20.55 -4.71 36.22
C SER A 418 -20.65 -6.18 36.63
N GLY A 419 -20.83 -6.46 37.89
CA GLY A 419 -20.94 -7.83 38.45
C GLY A 419 -21.38 -7.75 39.90
N ASN A 420 -21.25 -8.85 40.67
CA ASN A 420 -21.56 -8.86 42.09
C ASN A 420 -20.76 -7.83 42.90
N ASN A 421 -19.53 -7.52 42.44
CA ASN A 421 -18.71 -6.39 42.89
C ASN A 421 -18.36 -5.56 41.68
N GLN A 422 -18.72 -4.29 41.71
CA GLN A 422 -18.29 -3.35 40.68
C GLN A 422 -16.78 -3.13 40.81
N MET A 423 -16.04 -3.24 39.71
CA MET A 423 -14.61 -2.94 39.65
C MET A 423 -14.36 -1.75 38.70
N ASN A 424 -13.70 -0.72 39.21
CA ASN A 424 -13.23 0.41 38.40
C ASN A 424 -11.74 0.23 38.12
N LEU A 425 -11.37 0.35 36.87
CA LEU A 425 -10.00 0.16 36.40
C LEU A 425 -9.60 1.30 35.48
N GLU A 426 -8.44 1.86 35.72
CA GLU A 426 -7.79 2.87 34.89
C GLU A 426 -6.49 2.30 34.34
N GLU A 427 -6.34 2.33 33.03
CA GLU A 427 -5.13 1.94 32.30
C GLU A 427 -4.58 3.14 31.52
N CYS A 428 -3.35 3.50 31.77
CA CYS A 428 -2.64 4.53 31.02
C CYS A 428 -1.43 3.92 30.30
N GLN A 429 -1.45 3.96 28.99
CA GLN A 429 -0.37 3.48 28.12
C GLN A 429 0.31 4.66 27.44
N LYS A 430 1.65 4.67 27.44
CA LYS A 430 2.46 5.64 26.71
C LYS A 430 3.52 4.92 25.91
N LEU A 431 3.59 5.22 24.63
CA LEU A 431 4.48 4.55 23.68
C LEU A 431 5.24 5.59 22.86
N LYS A 432 6.56 5.46 22.80
CA LYS A 432 7.43 6.27 21.91
C LYS A 432 8.20 5.35 20.99
N LYS A 433 8.18 5.64 19.69
CA LYS A 433 8.89 4.89 18.66
C LYS A 433 9.76 5.82 17.82
N ASN A 434 10.97 5.40 17.56
CA ASN A 434 11.88 6.04 16.62
C ASN A 434 12.33 5.02 15.58
N ASP A 435 12.40 5.42 14.32
CA ASP A 435 12.91 4.58 13.22
C ASP A 435 13.78 5.46 12.33
N PHE A 436 15.06 5.15 12.25
CA PHE A 436 16.00 5.81 11.36
C PHE A 436 16.61 4.80 10.42
N ARG A 437 16.68 5.11 9.13
CA ARG A 437 17.26 4.25 8.12
C ARG A 437 18.01 5.07 7.10
N GLN A 438 19.18 4.58 6.73
CA GLN A 438 20.01 5.14 5.67
C GLN A 438 20.42 4.03 4.72
N SER A 439 20.30 4.28 3.41
CA SER A 439 20.82 3.39 2.39
C SER A 439 21.65 4.16 1.37
N LEU A 440 22.71 3.53 0.90
CA LEU A 440 23.57 4.02 -0.18
C LEU A 440 23.72 2.92 -1.21
N GLN A 441 23.32 3.20 -2.45
CA GLN A 441 23.47 2.28 -3.56
C GLN A 441 24.35 2.92 -4.62
N ILE A 442 25.36 2.19 -5.06
CA ILE A 442 26.22 2.56 -6.19
C ILE A 442 25.94 1.56 -7.31
N THR A 443 25.65 2.05 -8.49
CA THR A 443 25.33 1.22 -9.66
C THR A 443 26.20 1.65 -10.83
N GLY A 444 26.95 0.70 -11.41
CA GLY A 444 27.82 0.93 -12.56
C GLY A 444 27.44 0.05 -13.74
N LYS A 445 27.46 0.60 -14.96
CA LYS A 445 27.18 -0.15 -16.19
C LYS A 445 28.47 -0.34 -16.98
N LEU A 446 28.84 -1.62 -17.21
CA LEU A 446 30.01 -2.05 -17.98
C LEU A 446 29.53 -2.86 -19.20
N GLY A 447 29.33 -2.19 -20.34
CA GLY A 447 28.77 -2.83 -21.51
C GLY A 447 27.37 -3.40 -21.25
N ARG A 448 27.22 -4.70 -21.35
CA ARG A 448 25.97 -5.44 -21.08
C ARG A 448 25.77 -5.80 -19.60
N THR A 449 26.81 -5.63 -18.80
CA THR A 449 26.77 -5.97 -17.37
C THR A 449 26.52 -4.72 -16.54
N THR A 450 25.62 -4.82 -15.58
CA THR A 450 25.39 -3.80 -14.55
C THR A 450 25.86 -4.38 -13.20
N LEU A 451 26.75 -3.67 -12.54
CA LEU A 451 27.25 -4.00 -11.21
C LEU A 451 26.60 -3.07 -10.19
N TYR A 452 26.33 -3.56 -9.01
CA TYR A 452 25.86 -2.72 -7.92
C TYR A 452 26.39 -3.17 -6.57
N ALA A 453 26.48 -2.20 -5.68
CA ALA A 453 26.68 -2.39 -4.25
C ALA A 453 25.64 -1.55 -3.50
N LEU A 454 25.02 -2.14 -2.49
CA LEU A 454 24.04 -1.51 -1.62
C LEU A 454 24.49 -1.71 -0.17
N MET A 455 24.56 -0.63 0.59
CA MET A 455 24.75 -0.63 2.02
C MET A 455 23.55 0.02 2.69
N SER A 456 23.07 -0.56 3.76
CA SER A 456 21.96 -0.02 4.55
C SER A 456 22.27 -0.14 6.03
N VAL A 457 21.92 0.90 6.77
CA VAL A 457 21.95 0.91 8.23
C VAL A 457 20.59 1.35 8.75
N GLY A 458 20.17 0.79 9.87
CA GLY A 458 18.90 1.13 10.50
C GLY A 458 19.01 1.08 12.01
N TYR A 459 18.26 1.96 12.65
CA TYR A 459 18.07 1.99 14.09
C TYR A 459 16.59 2.12 14.37
N LYS A 460 16.06 1.26 15.24
CA LYS A 460 14.72 1.36 15.78
C LYS A 460 14.77 1.37 17.30
N SER A 461 13.89 2.15 17.90
CA SER A 461 13.63 2.06 19.34
C SER A 461 12.16 2.18 19.62
N GLN A 462 11.71 1.45 20.63
CA GLN A 462 10.35 1.50 21.14
C GLN A 462 10.44 1.53 22.67
N ASN A 463 9.81 2.50 23.28
CA ASN A 463 9.69 2.61 24.74
C ASN A 463 8.22 2.67 25.09
N GLU A 464 7.74 1.68 25.82
CA GLU A 464 6.37 1.57 26.27
C GLU A 464 6.30 1.64 27.78
N LYS A 465 5.33 2.38 28.30
CA LYS A 465 5.02 2.46 29.72
C LYS A 465 3.54 2.18 29.88
N LEU A 466 3.22 1.18 30.67
CA LEU A 466 1.88 0.81 31.07
C LEU A 466 1.74 1.08 32.57
N ASN A 467 0.67 1.76 32.96
CA ASN A 467 0.30 1.98 34.34
C ASN A 467 -1.17 1.63 34.51
N VAL A 468 -1.45 0.72 35.43
CA VAL A 468 -2.79 0.21 35.74
C VAL A 468 -3.10 0.51 37.19
N VAL A 469 -4.28 1.03 37.45
CA VAL A 469 -4.82 1.29 38.80
C VAL A 469 -6.23 0.72 38.90
N SER A 470 -6.56 0.08 40.00
CA SER A 470 -7.89 -0.51 40.22
C SER A 470 -8.34 -0.27 41.68
N ASP A 471 -9.64 -0.18 41.91
CA ASP A 471 -10.26 -0.21 43.23
C ASP A 471 -10.40 -1.61 43.82
N SER A 472 -10.14 -2.63 43.04
CA SER A 472 -10.20 -4.05 43.39
C SER A 472 -8.86 -4.74 43.08
N LEU A 473 -8.64 -5.89 43.69
CA LEU A 473 -7.42 -6.68 43.49
C LEU A 473 -7.23 -7.05 42.02
N LEU A 474 -6.08 -6.67 41.47
CA LEU A 474 -5.65 -7.06 40.14
C LEU A 474 -4.98 -8.42 40.17
N MET A 475 -5.40 -9.35 39.31
CA MET A 475 -4.71 -10.59 38.99
C MET A 475 -4.25 -11.43 40.20
N PRO A 476 -5.13 -11.93 41.06
CA PRO A 476 -4.75 -12.64 42.28
C PRO A 476 -3.93 -13.92 42.04
N THR A 477 -3.92 -14.47 40.81
CA THR A 477 -3.20 -15.68 40.44
C THR A 477 -1.73 -15.51 40.05
N TYR A 478 -1.27 -14.27 39.84
CA TYR A 478 0.13 -14.00 39.41
C TYR A 478 1.05 -13.53 40.52
N LEU A 479 0.49 -13.28 41.67
CA LEU A 479 1.24 -12.76 42.78
C LEU A 479 1.92 -13.89 43.55
N TYR A 480 3.21 -14.10 43.25
CA TYR A 480 4.10 -14.77 44.17
C TYR A 480 4.35 -13.97 45.46
N SER A 481 3.71 -12.83 45.61
CA SER A 481 3.79 -11.99 46.80
C SER A 481 2.41 -11.88 47.46
N GLU A 482 2.35 -12.09 48.74
CA GLU A 482 1.14 -12.00 49.60
C GLU A 482 0.54 -10.59 49.68
N THR A 483 1.13 -9.60 48.99
CA THR A 483 0.62 -8.21 48.98
C THR A 483 -0.39 -8.04 47.84
N ALA A 484 -1.61 -7.84 48.21
CA ALA A 484 -2.69 -7.44 47.32
C ALA A 484 -2.34 -6.16 46.59
N LEU A 485 -2.31 -6.19 45.24
CA LEU A 485 -1.97 -5.03 44.45
C LEU A 485 -3.21 -4.43 43.80
N TYR A 486 -3.42 -3.16 44.08
CA TYR A 486 -4.41 -2.30 43.43
C TYR A 486 -3.86 -1.56 42.22
N GLY A 487 -2.64 -1.90 41.78
CA GLY A 487 -2.00 -1.29 40.64
C GLY A 487 -0.79 -2.05 40.15
N ALA A 488 -0.48 -1.89 38.88
CA ALA A 488 0.69 -2.47 38.22
C ALA A 488 1.35 -1.46 37.31
N ARG A 489 2.67 -1.53 37.21
CA ARG A 489 3.47 -0.74 36.27
C ARG A 489 4.35 -1.65 35.43
N SER A 490 4.43 -1.37 34.16
CA SER A 490 5.35 -2.04 33.25
C SER A 490 6.07 -0.99 32.38
N CYS A 491 7.36 -1.17 32.22
CA CYS A 491 8.17 -0.42 31.27
C CYS A 491 8.86 -1.42 30.35
N LEU A 492 8.66 -1.28 29.06
CA LEU A 492 9.26 -2.11 28.03
C LEU A 492 10.05 -1.22 27.07
N ALA A 493 11.33 -1.52 26.90
CA ALA A 493 12.20 -0.84 25.97
C ALA A 493 12.81 -1.84 24.99
N GLU A 494 12.56 -1.63 23.70
CA GLU A 494 13.14 -2.43 22.62
C GLU A 494 14.05 -1.56 21.75
N TYR A 495 15.24 -2.08 21.41
CA TYR A 495 16.21 -1.43 20.53
C TYR A 495 16.66 -2.40 19.46
N SER A 496 16.74 -1.94 18.24
CA SER A 496 17.20 -2.77 17.11
C SER A 496 18.20 -2.00 16.26
N ASN A 497 19.37 -2.59 16.06
CA ASN A 497 20.42 -2.07 15.20
C ASN A 497 20.60 -3.00 14.01
N MET A 498 20.36 -2.49 12.80
CA MET A 498 20.33 -3.26 11.57
C MET A 498 21.43 -2.79 10.61
N TYR A 499 22.13 -3.74 10.01
CA TYR A 499 23.14 -3.51 8.97
C TYR A 499 22.88 -4.47 7.82
N ALA A 500 22.94 -4.00 6.60
CA ALA A 500 22.86 -4.86 5.43
C ALA A 500 23.85 -4.41 4.37
N ILE A 501 24.54 -5.36 3.77
CA ILE A 501 25.39 -5.15 2.61
C ILE A 501 24.94 -6.13 1.54
N GLU A 502 24.75 -5.64 0.32
CA GLU A 502 24.43 -6.45 -0.83
C GLU A 502 25.30 -6.01 -2.00
N ALA A 503 25.84 -6.97 -2.72
CA ALA A 503 26.56 -6.71 -3.96
C ALA A 503 26.09 -7.70 -5.02
N GLY A 504 26.03 -7.25 -6.26
CA GLY A 504 25.59 -8.13 -7.32
C GLY A 504 25.89 -7.61 -8.70
N SER A 505 25.62 -8.48 -9.65
CA SER A 505 25.81 -8.20 -11.07
C SER A 505 24.58 -8.67 -11.86
N LYS A 506 24.22 -7.94 -12.91
CA LYS A 506 23.17 -8.32 -13.86
C LYS A 506 23.73 -8.23 -15.27
N LEU A 507 23.74 -9.36 -15.97
CA LEU A 507 24.11 -9.46 -17.36
C LEU A 507 22.85 -9.43 -18.23
N MET A 508 22.77 -8.45 -19.11
CA MET A 508 21.71 -8.35 -20.11
C MET A 508 22.09 -9.16 -21.35
N MET A 509 21.19 -10.05 -21.77
CA MET A 509 21.33 -10.88 -22.96
C MET A 509 20.38 -10.41 -24.07
N SER A 510 20.45 -11.01 -25.23
CA SER A 510 19.53 -10.74 -26.34
C SER A 510 18.08 -11.11 -26.01
N LYS A 511 17.12 -10.58 -26.74
CA LYS A 511 15.68 -10.89 -26.67
C LYS A 511 15.06 -10.65 -25.27
N GLY A 512 15.66 -9.73 -24.47
CA GLY A 512 15.13 -9.38 -23.17
C GLY A 512 15.42 -10.38 -22.04
N TYR A 513 16.33 -11.32 -22.25
CA TYR A 513 16.83 -12.21 -21.19
C TYR A 513 17.88 -11.51 -20.33
N SER A 514 17.93 -11.84 -19.06
CA SER A 514 19.00 -11.44 -18.15
C SER A 514 19.26 -12.48 -17.08
N ILE A 515 20.52 -12.55 -16.65
CA ILE A 515 20.94 -13.33 -15.49
C ILE A 515 21.56 -12.36 -14.49
N ALA A 516 21.22 -12.50 -13.22
CA ALA A 516 21.83 -11.73 -12.16
C ALA A 516 22.26 -12.64 -11.00
N LEU A 517 23.35 -12.25 -10.38
CA LEU A 517 23.88 -12.84 -9.14
C LEU A 517 23.87 -11.76 -8.07
N ALA A 518 23.43 -12.10 -6.87
CA ALA A 518 23.51 -11.20 -5.72
C ALA A 518 23.95 -11.96 -4.48
N LEU A 519 24.86 -11.36 -3.73
CA LEU A 519 25.31 -11.81 -2.43
C LEU A 519 24.87 -10.78 -1.40
N ARG A 520 24.32 -11.25 -0.29
CA ARG A 520 23.80 -10.38 0.74
C ARG A 520 24.18 -10.88 2.12
N HIS A 521 24.57 -9.95 2.94
CA HIS A 521 24.73 -10.12 4.37
C HIS A 521 23.84 -9.15 5.12
N TYR A 522 23.03 -9.66 6.02
CA TYR A 522 22.16 -8.89 6.92
C TYR A 522 22.51 -9.25 8.36
N TYR A 523 22.63 -8.24 9.20
CA TYR A 523 22.88 -8.35 10.62
C TYR A 523 21.86 -7.50 11.38
N ASN A 524 21.26 -8.07 12.40
CA ASN A 524 20.37 -7.35 13.30
C ASN A 524 20.70 -7.70 14.75
N LYS A 525 20.80 -6.71 15.59
CA LYS A 525 20.98 -6.85 17.03
C LYS A 525 19.82 -6.20 17.74
N ASP A 526 19.01 -7.03 18.39
CA ASP A 526 17.86 -6.62 19.16
C ASP A 526 18.17 -6.68 20.65
N HIS A 527 17.65 -5.72 21.38
CA HIS A 527 17.67 -5.65 22.83
C HIS A 527 16.26 -5.40 23.35
N LEU A 528 15.93 -6.10 24.43
CA LEU A 528 14.67 -5.96 25.14
C LEU A 528 14.97 -5.81 26.62
N ASP A 529 14.61 -4.67 27.17
CA ASP A 529 14.66 -4.36 28.60
C ASP A 529 13.23 -4.26 29.13
N ALA A 530 12.90 -5.03 30.16
CA ALA A 530 11.57 -5.06 30.75
C ALA A 530 11.65 -4.91 32.28
N ASP A 531 10.99 -3.89 32.77
CA ASP A 531 10.77 -3.69 34.20
C ASP A 531 9.27 -3.64 34.46
N ASN A 532 8.80 -4.42 35.43
CA ASN A 532 7.43 -4.35 35.89
C ASN A 532 7.36 -4.40 37.43
N THR A 533 6.18 -4.23 37.98
CA THR A 533 5.95 -4.19 39.44
C THR A 533 6.45 -5.44 40.16
N PHE A 534 6.56 -6.56 39.47
CA PHE A 534 6.88 -7.87 40.04
C PHE A 534 8.32 -8.30 39.73
N LEU A 535 8.86 -7.87 38.59
CA LEU A 535 10.15 -8.32 38.08
C LEU A 535 10.95 -7.12 37.59
N THR A 536 12.10 -6.91 38.18
CA THR A 536 13.01 -5.81 37.83
C THR A 536 14.21 -6.33 37.05
N ASN A 537 14.75 -5.50 36.14
CA ASN A 537 16.01 -5.75 35.41
C ASN A 537 15.97 -6.99 34.48
N ASN A 538 14.83 -7.31 33.92
CA ASN A 538 14.76 -8.37 32.91
C ASN A 538 15.32 -7.88 31.56
N ARG A 539 16.29 -8.59 31.02
CA ARG A 539 16.98 -8.22 29.79
C ARG A 539 17.16 -9.39 28.87
N ALA A 540 16.75 -9.21 27.63
CA ALA A 540 17.09 -10.14 26.55
C ALA A 540 17.88 -9.41 25.45
N ALA A 541 18.74 -10.16 24.78
CA ALA A 541 19.45 -9.69 23.61
C ALA A 541 19.46 -10.80 22.56
N GLY A 542 19.17 -10.44 21.33
CA GLY A 542 19.18 -11.34 20.20
C GLY A 542 20.08 -10.83 19.09
N ILE A 543 20.85 -11.70 18.48
CA ILE A 543 21.66 -11.39 17.30
C ILE A 543 21.20 -12.29 16.16
N TYR A 544 20.69 -11.68 15.11
CA TYR A 544 20.28 -12.34 13.89
C TYR A 544 21.24 -12.03 12.75
N LYS A 545 21.74 -13.07 12.11
CA LYS A 545 22.54 -12.96 10.89
C LYS A 545 21.85 -13.72 9.77
N LYS A 546 21.75 -13.10 8.61
CA LYS A 546 21.19 -13.72 7.40
C LYS A 546 22.19 -13.52 6.27
N GLN A 547 22.70 -14.62 5.73
CA GLN A 547 23.57 -14.63 4.57
C GLN A 547 22.83 -15.28 3.41
N SER A 548 22.81 -14.67 2.25
CA SER A 548 22.16 -15.27 1.10
C SER A 548 22.92 -15.07 -0.19
N GLY A 549 22.94 -16.13 -1.00
CA GLY A 549 23.35 -16.10 -2.39
C GLY A 549 22.13 -16.30 -3.28
N SER A 550 21.89 -15.39 -4.22
CA SER A 550 20.70 -15.39 -5.08
C SER A 550 21.10 -15.47 -6.54
N LEU A 551 20.41 -16.32 -7.30
CA LEU A 551 20.48 -16.40 -8.75
C LEU A 551 19.13 -15.95 -9.30
N ILE A 552 19.15 -14.95 -10.19
CA ILE A 552 17.96 -14.39 -10.80
C ILE A 552 18.03 -14.62 -12.30
N PHE A 553 17.02 -15.28 -12.85
CA PHE A 553 16.83 -15.45 -14.30
C PHE A 553 15.55 -14.77 -14.73
N GLU A 554 15.63 -13.89 -15.72
CA GLU A 554 14.52 -13.06 -16.14
C GLU A 554 14.42 -12.99 -17.66
N LYS A 555 13.16 -12.98 -18.15
CA LYS A 555 12.79 -12.60 -19.51
C LYS A 555 11.77 -11.46 -19.43
N ALA A 556 12.20 -10.25 -19.78
CA ALA A 556 11.40 -9.04 -19.64
C ALA A 556 10.52 -8.70 -20.86
N ALA A 557 10.70 -9.37 -22.01
CA ALA A 557 10.00 -9.05 -23.26
C ALA A 557 9.27 -10.28 -23.84
N GLY A 558 8.32 -10.04 -24.74
CA GLY A 558 7.54 -11.06 -25.43
C GLY A 558 6.20 -11.38 -24.78
N LEU A 559 5.49 -12.37 -25.33
CA LEU A 559 4.19 -12.84 -24.82
C LEU A 559 4.35 -13.55 -23.47
N LEU A 560 5.45 -14.27 -23.29
CA LEU A 560 5.84 -14.92 -22.05
C LEU A 560 6.97 -14.11 -21.40
N ARG A 561 6.69 -13.53 -20.24
CA ARG A 561 7.68 -12.82 -19.42
C ARG A 561 7.77 -13.53 -18.07
N PHE A 562 8.96 -13.69 -17.55
CA PHE A 562 9.13 -14.32 -16.25
C PHE A 562 10.36 -13.80 -15.51
N LYS A 563 10.31 -13.93 -14.20
CA LYS A 563 11.45 -13.76 -13.30
C LYS A 563 11.44 -14.91 -12.30
N ILE A 564 12.56 -15.60 -12.21
CA ILE A 564 12.80 -16.63 -11.21
C ILE A 564 13.99 -16.16 -10.39
N ASN A 565 13.77 -15.93 -9.11
CA ASN A 565 14.81 -15.64 -8.14
C ASN A 565 14.89 -16.83 -7.19
N ALA A 566 16.02 -17.53 -7.19
CA ALA A 566 16.32 -18.63 -6.31
C ALA A 566 17.45 -18.21 -5.36
N SER A 567 17.29 -18.44 -4.08
CA SER A 567 18.24 -18.01 -3.05
C SER A 567 18.50 -19.13 -2.04
N LEU A 568 19.75 -19.39 -1.77
CA LEU A 568 20.16 -20.15 -0.58
C LEU A 568 20.40 -19.16 0.55
N VAL A 569 19.75 -19.39 1.67
CA VAL A 569 19.74 -18.48 2.82
C VAL A 569 20.21 -19.25 4.05
N ASN A 570 21.31 -18.79 4.63
CA ASN A 570 21.78 -19.25 5.94
C ASN A 570 21.33 -18.22 6.98
N ASN A 571 20.47 -18.65 7.89
CA ASN A 571 20.00 -17.89 9.02
C ASN A 571 20.67 -18.38 10.29
N THR A 572 21.18 -17.47 11.09
CA THR A 572 21.75 -17.76 12.41
C THR A 572 21.16 -16.80 13.42
N TYR A 573 20.63 -17.32 14.49
CA TYR A 573 20.09 -16.55 15.61
C TYR A 573 20.76 -16.98 16.91
N ARG A 574 21.24 -16.00 17.67
CA ARG A 574 21.86 -16.20 19.00
C ARG A 574 21.10 -15.38 20.03
N CYS A 575 20.57 -16.01 21.04
CA CYS A 575 20.00 -15.35 22.22
C CYS A 575 20.99 -15.37 23.39
N LYS A 576 20.74 -14.55 24.41
CA LYS A 576 21.58 -14.35 25.59
C LYS A 576 21.89 -15.67 26.37
N SER A 577 21.02 -16.68 26.27
CA SER A 577 21.21 -18.00 26.88
C SER A 577 22.26 -18.90 26.22
N ASN A 578 23.11 -18.38 25.35
CA ASN A 578 24.14 -19.08 24.57
C ASN A 578 23.62 -20.17 23.60
N SER A 579 22.35 -20.31 23.42
CA SER A 579 21.81 -21.21 22.39
C SER A 579 21.88 -20.51 21.02
N GLU A 580 22.63 -21.11 20.10
CA GLU A 580 22.67 -20.68 18.71
C GLU A 580 21.77 -21.59 17.88
N SER A 581 20.76 -21.00 17.23
CA SER A 581 19.92 -21.70 16.28
C SER A 581 20.34 -21.31 14.87
N SER A 582 20.53 -22.29 14.00
CA SER A 582 20.87 -22.07 12.59
C SER A 582 19.97 -22.85 11.68
N SER A 583 19.61 -22.27 10.53
CA SER A 583 18.89 -22.96 9.47
C SER A 583 19.43 -22.56 8.11
N VAL A 584 19.50 -23.52 7.19
CA VAL A 584 19.76 -23.26 5.79
C VAL A 584 18.49 -23.52 5.02
N GLU A 585 17.95 -22.47 4.38
CA GLU A 585 16.67 -22.48 3.71
C GLU A 585 16.84 -22.16 2.22
N PHE A 586 15.99 -22.78 1.41
CA PHE A 586 15.83 -22.44 0.01
C PHE A 586 14.65 -21.47 -0.13
N ASN A 587 14.93 -20.20 -0.40
CA ASN A 587 13.96 -19.18 -0.66
C ASN A 587 13.84 -18.92 -2.15
N TYR A 588 12.63 -18.60 -2.61
CA TYR A 588 12.40 -18.23 -3.99
C TYR A 588 11.39 -17.09 -4.09
N ASN A 589 11.47 -16.36 -5.20
CA ASN A 589 10.47 -15.37 -5.59
C ASN A 589 10.35 -15.42 -7.11
N SER A 590 9.21 -15.90 -7.60
CA SER A 590 8.98 -16.17 -9.00
C SER A 590 7.75 -15.39 -9.48
N LEU A 591 7.86 -14.85 -10.69
CA LEU A 591 6.77 -14.21 -11.41
C LEU A 591 6.72 -14.78 -12.81
N LEU A 592 5.53 -15.18 -13.25
CA LEU A 592 5.23 -15.58 -14.61
C LEU A 592 4.10 -14.69 -15.14
N ARG A 593 4.32 -14.03 -16.26
CA ARG A 593 3.33 -13.18 -16.92
C ARG A 593 3.10 -13.66 -18.35
N LEU A 594 1.87 -14.03 -18.64
CA LEU A 594 1.38 -14.39 -19.96
C LEU A 594 0.57 -13.23 -20.52
N VAL A 595 1.05 -12.62 -21.60
CA VAL A 595 0.37 -11.54 -22.30
C VAL A 595 -0.29 -12.14 -23.54
N PHE A 596 -1.59 -12.44 -23.47
CA PHE A 596 -2.31 -13.02 -24.61
C PHE A 596 -2.47 -12.00 -25.74
N ASN A 597 -2.75 -10.75 -25.34
CA ASN A 597 -2.85 -9.61 -26.24
C ASN A 597 -2.77 -8.31 -25.37
N PRO A 598 -2.70 -7.10 -25.95
CA PRO A 598 -2.66 -5.86 -25.19
C PRO A 598 -3.83 -5.64 -24.23
N LYS A 599 -4.94 -6.38 -24.41
CA LYS A 599 -6.17 -6.26 -23.64
C LYS A 599 -6.30 -7.31 -22.54
N SER A 600 -5.53 -8.42 -22.60
CA SER A 600 -5.65 -9.51 -21.62
C SER A 600 -4.30 -10.09 -21.22
N GLU A 601 -4.14 -10.32 -19.93
CA GLU A 601 -2.94 -10.91 -19.35
C GLU A 601 -3.26 -11.75 -18.11
N LEU A 602 -2.40 -12.73 -17.86
CA LEU A 602 -2.39 -13.56 -16.66
C LEU A 602 -1.03 -13.43 -15.98
N ILE A 603 -1.05 -13.17 -14.68
CA ILE A 603 0.14 -13.08 -13.84
C ILE A 603 0.04 -14.12 -12.74
N LEU A 604 1.07 -14.94 -12.60
CA LEU A 604 1.26 -15.89 -11.53
C LEU A 604 2.48 -15.47 -10.71
N THR A 605 2.36 -15.51 -9.40
CA THR A 605 3.51 -15.28 -8.50
C THR A 605 3.61 -16.40 -7.49
N GLY A 606 4.83 -16.72 -7.08
CA GLY A 606 5.10 -17.63 -5.99
C GLY A 606 6.34 -17.17 -5.24
N SER A 607 6.29 -17.19 -3.92
CA SER A 607 7.43 -16.83 -3.08
C SER A 607 7.48 -17.66 -1.82
N ARG A 608 8.69 -17.94 -1.37
CA ARG A 608 9.01 -18.46 -0.05
C ARG A 608 10.07 -17.59 0.59
N GLU A 609 9.81 -17.14 1.81
CA GLU A 609 10.73 -16.29 2.55
C GLU A 609 10.80 -16.74 4.02
N THR A 610 12.01 -16.64 4.58
CA THR A 610 12.29 -16.94 5.99
C THR A 610 12.54 -15.66 6.76
N TYR A 611 11.86 -15.49 7.88
CA TYR A 611 11.94 -14.33 8.78
C TYR A 611 12.33 -14.75 10.18
N GLN A 612 12.83 -13.79 10.96
CA GLN A 612 13.06 -13.92 12.38
C GLN A 612 11.78 -13.60 13.18
N ILE A 613 11.51 -14.32 14.25
CA ILE A 613 10.50 -13.98 15.26
C ILE A 613 10.97 -12.76 16.07
N ASN A 614 10.06 -11.91 16.48
CA ASN A 614 10.34 -10.77 17.35
C ASN A 614 10.91 -11.23 18.69
N LEU A 615 11.89 -10.50 19.24
CA LEU A 615 12.55 -10.84 20.50
C LEU A 615 11.55 -10.92 21.67
N SER A 616 10.55 -10.06 21.71
CA SER A 616 9.50 -10.09 22.73
C SER A 616 8.72 -11.41 22.77
N ARG A 617 8.53 -12.10 21.63
CA ARG A 617 7.83 -13.41 21.59
C ARG A 617 8.67 -14.58 22.07
N ILE A 618 9.99 -14.43 22.08
CA ILE A 618 10.93 -15.49 22.50
C ILE A 618 11.67 -15.14 23.80
N ALA A 619 11.20 -14.09 24.49
CA ALA A 619 11.75 -13.71 25.78
C ALA A 619 11.56 -14.83 26.80
N ASP A 620 12.58 -15.07 27.62
CA ASP A 620 12.64 -16.09 28.67
C ASP A 620 12.11 -15.59 30.03
N PHE A 621 11.37 -14.49 30.02
CA PHE A 621 10.76 -13.86 31.18
C PHE A 621 9.37 -13.29 30.82
N PRO A 622 8.49 -13.11 31.83
CA PRO A 622 7.14 -12.65 31.59
C PRO A 622 7.09 -11.14 31.25
N LEU A 623 6.16 -10.79 30.34
CA LEU A 623 5.89 -9.42 29.90
C LEU A 623 4.43 -9.06 30.21
N GLN A 624 4.19 -7.97 30.90
CA GLN A 624 2.84 -7.44 31.09
C GLN A 624 2.42 -6.64 29.85
N ILE A 625 1.34 -7.08 29.19
CA ILE A 625 0.85 -6.48 27.94
C ILE A 625 -0.33 -5.54 28.20
N SER A 626 -1.24 -5.92 29.11
CA SER A 626 -2.40 -5.12 29.54
C SER A 626 -2.79 -5.47 30.97
N TYR A 627 -3.82 -4.84 31.49
CA TYR A 627 -4.32 -5.13 32.84
C TYR A 627 -4.74 -6.60 33.04
N ASP A 628 -5.21 -7.26 32.01
CA ASP A 628 -5.75 -8.63 32.03
C ASP A 628 -4.90 -9.65 31.30
N LYS A 629 -3.74 -9.24 30.72
CA LYS A 629 -2.93 -10.08 29.86
C LYS A 629 -1.45 -10.01 30.21
N ILE A 630 -0.91 -11.16 30.55
CA ILE A 630 0.54 -11.36 30.73
C ILE A 630 1.03 -12.37 29.69
N GLN A 631 2.13 -12.07 29.02
CA GLN A 631 2.87 -13.04 28.24
C GLN A 631 3.87 -13.70 29.17
N GLU A 632 3.77 -15.02 29.30
CA GLU A 632 4.73 -15.84 30.04
C GLU A 632 6.02 -16.05 29.24
N ALA A 633 7.06 -16.57 29.92
CA ALA A 633 8.29 -16.97 29.27
C ALA A 633 8.01 -17.93 28.10
N SER A 634 8.64 -17.69 26.97
CA SER A 634 8.44 -18.46 25.75
C SER A 634 9.12 -19.82 25.82
N THR A 635 8.50 -20.83 25.23
CA THR A 635 9.07 -22.18 25.03
C THR A 635 9.39 -22.46 23.55
N ILE A 636 9.45 -21.43 22.72
CA ILE A 636 9.78 -21.58 21.30
C ILE A 636 11.23 -21.98 21.13
N LEU A 637 11.48 -23.09 20.43
CA LEU A 637 12.81 -23.61 20.13
C LEU A 637 13.40 -23.04 18.84
N SER A 638 12.54 -22.77 17.83
CA SER A 638 13.00 -22.23 16.54
C SER A 638 12.61 -20.76 16.39
N PRO A 639 13.59 -19.84 16.28
CA PRO A 639 13.33 -18.41 16.10
C PRO A 639 12.96 -18.02 14.67
N PHE A 640 12.72 -18.96 13.77
CA PHE A 640 12.48 -18.72 12.35
C PHE A 640 11.04 -19.00 11.94
N ILE A 641 10.52 -18.13 11.10
CA ILE A 641 9.20 -18.22 10.47
C ILE A 641 9.39 -18.40 8.97
N ASN A 642 8.75 -19.39 8.38
CA ASN A 642 8.68 -19.58 6.94
C ASN A 642 7.31 -19.13 6.42
N LYS A 643 7.32 -18.30 5.40
CA LYS A 643 6.11 -17.81 4.73
C LYS A 643 6.14 -18.17 3.26
N ASP A 644 5.17 -18.96 2.83
CA ASP A 644 4.87 -19.25 1.43
C ASP A 644 3.70 -18.37 0.98
N ALA A 645 3.80 -17.78 -0.21
CA ALA A 645 2.72 -17.00 -0.80
C ALA A 645 2.63 -17.23 -2.31
N TYR A 646 1.40 -17.43 -2.78
CA TYR A 646 1.08 -17.64 -4.19
C TYR A 646 -0.03 -16.70 -4.60
N SER A 647 0.04 -16.17 -5.82
CA SER A 647 -1.05 -15.38 -6.36
C SER A 647 -1.28 -15.62 -7.84
N LEU A 648 -2.53 -15.49 -8.24
CA LEU A 648 -2.98 -15.50 -9.61
C LEU A 648 -3.77 -14.22 -9.87
N HIS A 649 -3.45 -13.50 -10.94
CA HIS A 649 -4.17 -12.31 -11.37
C HIS A 649 -4.48 -12.41 -12.85
N TYR A 650 -5.76 -12.31 -13.22
CA TYR A 650 -6.22 -12.23 -14.59
C TYR A 650 -6.88 -10.89 -14.86
N ARG A 651 -6.62 -10.31 -16.00
CA ARG A 651 -7.19 -9.06 -16.45
C ARG A 651 -7.64 -9.13 -17.91
N LEU A 652 -8.81 -8.56 -18.16
CA LEU A 652 -9.35 -8.33 -19.50
C LEU A 652 -9.92 -6.91 -19.58
N ILE A 653 -9.46 -6.12 -20.56
CA ILE A 653 -9.98 -4.80 -20.87
C ILE A 653 -10.46 -4.79 -22.33
N ASN A 654 -11.73 -4.55 -22.54
CA ASN A 654 -12.29 -4.37 -23.88
C ASN A 654 -12.90 -2.98 -24.02
N ASN A 655 -12.14 -2.08 -24.64
CA ASN A 655 -12.53 -0.69 -24.81
C ASN A 655 -13.75 -0.50 -25.72
N TYR A 656 -13.99 -1.40 -26.67
CA TYR A 656 -15.14 -1.31 -27.59
C TYR A 656 -16.47 -1.60 -26.90
N SER A 657 -16.45 -2.49 -25.91
CA SER A 657 -17.63 -2.89 -25.16
C SER A 657 -17.68 -2.30 -23.75
N ASN A 658 -16.77 -1.38 -23.41
CA ASN A 658 -16.63 -0.80 -22.07
C ASN A 658 -16.64 -1.89 -20.98
N LEU A 659 -15.89 -3.00 -21.23
CA LEU A 659 -15.79 -4.13 -20.33
C LEU A 659 -14.43 -4.15 -19.67
N LEU A 660 -14.42 -4.15 -18.35
CA LEU A 660 -13.25 -4.42 -17.52
C LEU A 660 -13.57 -5.62 -16.63
N LEU A 661 -12.75 -6.65 -16.72
CA LEU A 661 -12.78 -7.80 -15.82
C LEU A 661 -11.42 -7.96 -15.17
N PHE A 662 -11.42 -8.01 -13.86
CA PHE A 662 -10.26 -8.33 -13.05
C PHE A 662 -10.62 -9.45 -12.08
N VAL A 663 -9.77 -10.48 -12.02
CA VAL A 663 -9.91 -11.60 -11.08
C VAL A 663 -8.57 -11.85 -10.44
N SER A 664 -8.54 -11.96 -9.12
CA SER A 664 -7.33 -12.33 -8.39
C SER A 664 -7.62 -13.37 -7.31
N GLY A 665 -6.70 -14.30 -7.16
CA GLY A 665 -6.65 -15.26 -6.06
C GLY A 665 -5.30 -15.18 -5.39
N MET A 666 -5.27 -15.26 -4.06
CA MET A 666 -4.04 -15.29 -3.27
C MET A 666 -4.15 -16.35 -2.18
N TYR A 667 -3.09 -17.08 -1.98
CA TYR A 667 -2.89 -18.01 -0.87
C TYR A 667 -1.59 -17.70 -0.16
N SER A 668 -1.61 -17.71 1.16
CA SER A 668 -0.41 -17.56 1.97
C SER A 668 -0.46 -18.52 3.14
N SER A 669 0.65 -19.20 3.39
CA SER A 669 0.85 -20.07 4.56
C SER A 669 2.08 -19.59 5.33
N THR A 670 1.93 -19.52 6.65
CA THR A 670 3.03 -19.16 7.57
C THR A 670 3.21 -20.31 8.55
N SER A 671 4.44 -20.75 8.73
CA SER A 671 4.80 -21.83 9.67
C SER A 671 5.97 -21.40 10.56
N GLY A 672 6.02 -21.93 11.78
CA GLY A 672 7.12 -21.68 12.72
C GLY A 672 6.96 -20.44 13.60
N GLY A 673 5.85 -19.68 13.48
CA GLY A 673 5.62 -18.41 14.22
C GLY A 673 5.33 -18.54 15.71
N GLY A 674 5.28 -19.76 16.24
CA GLY A 674 4.85 -20.09 17.60
C GLY A 674 3.32 -20.18 17.71
N LEU A 675 2.84 -21.21 18.38
CA LEU A 675 1.43 -21.40 18.71
C LEU A 675 1.10 -20.56 19.96
N ALA A 676 0.20 -19.62 19.83
CA ALA A 676 -0.31 -18.87 20.98
C ALA A 676 -1.24 -19.75 21.82
N ASN A 677 -0.79 -20.14 23.01
CA ASN A 677 -1.60 -20.81 24.03
C ASN A 677 -2.09 -19.78 25.04
N VAL A 678 -3.38 -19.63 25.14
CA VAL A 678 -4.02 -18.75 26.11
C VAL A 678 -4.52 -19.60 27.28
N THR A 679 -3.96 -19.40 28.48
CA THR A 679 -4.51 -19.95 29.70
C THR A 679 -5.43 -18.91 30.32
N GLN A 680 -6.72 -19.21 30.37
CA GLN A 680 -7.75 -18.29 30.83
C GLN A 680 -8.21 -18.66 32.22
N ASN A 681 -8.16 -17.71 33.15
CA ASN A 681 -8.71 -17.80 34.49
C ASN A 681 -9.61 -16.58 34.76
N GLY A 682 -10.91 -16.76 34.68
CA GLY A 682 -11.84 -15.64 34.74
C GLY A 682 -11.68 -14.68 33.57
N ILE A 683 -11.45 -13.41 33.87
CA ILE A 683 -11.15 -12.36 32.87
C ILE A 683 -9.66 -12.26 32.54
N THR A 684 -8.77 -12.85 33.36
CA THR A 684 -7.32 -12.78 33.15
C THR A 684 -6.83 -13.83 32.16
N ARG A 685 -5.75 -13.52 31.45
CA ARG A 685 -5.21 -14.31 30.36
C ARG A 685 -3.69 -14.36 30.43
N ASN A 686 -3.19 -15.59 30.45
CA ASN A 686 -1.78 -15.87 30.26
C ASN A 686 -1.55 -16.32 28.85
N LEU A 687 -0.66 -15.66 28.19
CA LEU A 687 -0.22 -15.98 26.83
C LEU A 687 1.14 -16.66 26.90
N THR A 688 1.22 -17.91 26.48
CA THR A 688 2.50 -18.64 26.31
C THR A 688 2.66 -18.95 24.84
N TYR A 689 3.85 -18.73 24.28
CA TYR A 689 4.14 -19.18 22.93
C TYR A 689 4.82 -20.54 22.98
N LEU A 690 4.18 -21.53 22.33
CA LEU A 690 4.65 -22.90 22.20
C LEU A 690 5.24 -23.12 20.81
N ASP A 691 6.07 -24.14 20.64
CA ASP A 691 6.51 -24.54 19.31
C ASP A 691 5.36 -24.98 18.42
N GLY A 692 5.51 -24.68 17.13
CA GLY A 692 4.49 -24.94 16.13
C GLY A 692 3.72 -23.65 15.80
N GLY A 693 2.50 -23.84 15.33
CA GLY A 693 1.66 -22.73 14.87
C GLY A 693 1.76 -22.56 13.37
N ASN A 694 0.60 -22.75 12.72
CA ASN A 694 0.43 -22.50 11.30
C ASN A 694 -0.67 -21.47 11.13
N GLU A 695 -0.46 -20.59 10.18
CA GLU A 695 -1.45 -19.63 9.75
C GLU A 695 -1.63 -19.75 8.25
N GLU A 696 -2.86 -19.89 7.80
CA GLU A 696 -3.23 -19.92 6.39
C GLU A 696 -4.18 -18.79 6.08
N TRP A 697 -3.96 -18.15 4.97
CA TRP A 697 -4.80 -17.08 4.48
C TRP A 697 -5.08 -17.26 3.00
N MET A 698 -6.35 -17.19 2.62
CA MET A 698 -6.81 -17.24 1.25
C MET A 698 -7.69 -16.05 0.96
N THR A 699 -7.53 -15.43 -0.20
CA THR A 699 -8.47 -14.44 -0.69
C THR A 699 -8.73 -14.61 -2.17
N PHE A 700 -9.98 -14.38 -2.53
CA PHE A 700 -10.41 -14.22 -3.91
C PHE A 700 -11.03 -12.83 -4.06
N HIS A 701 -10.74 -12.13 -5.15
CA HIS A 701 -11.29 -10.83 -5.47
C HIS A 701 -11.62 -10.75 -6.96
N GLY A 702 -12.84 -10.32 -7.28
CA GLY A 702 -13.30 -10.11 -8.65
C GLY A 702 -13.92 -8.72 -8.81
N VAL A 703 -13.60 -8.05 -9.90
CA VAL A 703 -14.21 -6.79 -10.31
C VAL A 703 -14.66 -6.92 -11.75
N LEU A 704 -15.94 -6.65 -11.99
CA LEU A 704 -16.53 -6.53 -13.31
C LEU A 704 -17.12 -5.13 -13.43
N SER A 705 -16.61 -4.35 -14.39
CA SER A 705 -17.18 -3.07 -14.77
C SER A 705 -17.64 -3.12 -16.21
N LYS A 706 -18.89 -2.75 -16.48
CA LYS A 706 -19.51 -2.84 -17.80
C LYS A 706 -20.38 -1.63 -18.07
N GLY A 707 -20.08 -0.92 -19.14
CA GLY A 707 -21.01 0.06 -19.71
C GLY A 707 -22.19 -0.63 -20.42
N LEU A 708 -23.41 -0.22 -20.13
CA LEU A 708 -24.63 -0.88 -20.61
C LEU A 708 -25.05 -0.42 -22.02
N GLY A 709 -24.07 -0.26 -22.92
CA GLY A 709 -24.33 -0.03 -24.34
C GLY A 709 -24.99 1.31 -24.64
N HIS A 710 -26.25 1.29 -25.10
CA HIS A 710 -26.99 2.50 -25.43
C HIS A 710 -27.44 3.30 -24.21
N TRP A 711 -27.49 2.69 -23.06
CA TRP A 711 -27.86 3.35 -21.80
C TRP A 711 -26.61 4.01 -21.21
N PRO A 712 -26.67 5.29 -20.85
CA PRO A 712 -25.55 5.97 -20.22
C PRO A 712 -25.39 5.54 -18.74
N VAL A 713 -25.23 4.24 -18.51
CA VAL A 713 -25.14 3.60 -17.20
C VAL A 713 -23.97 2.63 -17.19
N ASP A 714 -23.15 2.71 -16.14
CA ASP A 714 -22.13 1.72 -15.83
C ASP A 714 -22.60 0.82 -14.69
N ALA A 715 -22.48 -0.48 -14.89
CA ALA A 715 -22.67 -1.49 -13.85
C ALA A 715 -21.31 -1.96 -13.34
N ASN A 716 -21.10 -1.87 -12.02
CA ASN A 716 -19.89 -2.32 -11.33
C ASN A 716 -20.26 -3.39 -10.32
N ILE A 717 -19.69 -4.56 -10.47
CA ILE A 717 -19.82 -5.69 -9.56
C ILE A 717 -18.47 -5.95 -8.94
N LYS A 718 -18.41 -6.01 -7.60
CA LYS A 718 -17.22 -6.41 -6.86
C LYS A 718 -17.58 -7.56 -5.96
N VAL A 719 -16.80 -8.63 -6.01
CA VAL A 719 -16.94 -9.78 -5.15
C VAL A 719 -15.62 -10.05 -4.47
N SER A 720 -15.64 -10.39 -3.20
CA SER A 720 -14.47 -10.89 -2.49
C SER A 720 -14.86 -11.98 -1.52
N TRP A 721 -13.96 -12.91 -1.35
CA TRP A 721 -14.05 -13.97 -0.37
C TRP A 721 -12.69 -14.12 0.30
N THR A 722 -12.67 -14.08 1.63
CA THR A 722 -11.45 -14.23 2.41
C THR A 722 -11.65 -15.34 3.42
N LYS A 723 -10.66 -16.22 3.57
CA LYS A 723 -10.58 -17.23 4.63
C LYS A 723 -9.24 -17.09 5.34
N SER A 724 -9.26 -16.98 6.64
CA SER A 724 -8.10 -17.04 7.52
C SER A 724 -8.28 -18.21 8.45
N CYS A 725 -7.23 -19.02 8.64
CA CYS A 725 -7.19 -20.17 9.54
C CYS A 725 -5.90 -20.06 10.35
N VAL A 726 -6.03 -19.93 11.67
CA VAL A 726 -4.91 -19.76 12.60
C VAL A 726 -4.96 -20.84 13.64
N ALA A 727 -3.87 -21.62 13.78
CA ALA A 727 -3.72 -22.55 14.87
C ALA A 727 -3.72 -21.80 16.21
N SER A 728 -4.53 -22.25 17.14
CA SER A 728 -4.75 -21.63 18.45
C SER A 728 -4.76 -22.69 19.54
N SER A 729 -4.50 -22.28 20.76
CA SER A 729 -4.63 -23.14 21.93
C SER A 729 -5.32 -22.37 23.06
N LEU A 730 -6.24 -23.02 23.77
CA LEU A 730 -6.90 -22.46 24.92
C LEU A 730 -6.88 -23.50 26.05
N ASN A 731 -6.27 -23.16 27.19
CA ASN A 731 -6.04 -24.04 28.31
C ASN A 731 -5.42 -25.41 27.91
N GLY A 732 -4.44 -25.36 26.99
CA GLY A 732 -3.74 -26.55 26.49
C GLY A 732 -4.45 -27.30 25.36
N MET A 733 -5.73 -27.05 25.11
CA MET A 733 -6.46 -27.67 24.00
C MET A 733 -6.17 -26.91 22.67
N ARG A 734 -5.66 -27.63 21.69
CA ARG A 734 -5.36 -27.10 20.36
C ARG A 734 -6.58 -27.19 19.45
N PHE A 735 -6.81 -26.13 18.67
CA PHE A 735 -7.87 -26.03 17.66
C PHE A 735 -7.50 -25.01 16.60
N ASN A 736 -8.29 -24.91 15.55
CA ASN A 736 -8.11 -23.90 14.51
C ASN A 736 -9.18 -22.81 14.64
N THR A 737 -8.74 -21.56 14.77
CA THR A 737 -9.63 -20.41 14.63
C THR A 737 -9.75 -20.06 13.16
N THR A 738 -10.99 -20.16 12.62
CA THR A 738 -11.25 -19.89 11.20
C THR A 738 -12.18 -18.70 11.06
N VAL A 739 -11.83 -17.77 10.18
CA VAL A 739 -12.66 -16.62 9.82
C VAL A 739 -12.91 -16.65 8.32
N VAL A 740 -14.18 -16.64 7.92
CA VAL A 740 -14.60 -16.59 6.50
C VAL A 740 -15.44 -15.35 6.27
N VAL A 741 -15.06 -14.55 5.27
CA VAL A 741 -15.69 -13.28 4.95
C VAL A 741 -16.04 -13.20 3.46
N PRO A 742 -17.20 -13.68 3.02
CA PRO A 742 -17.77 -13.32 1.72
C PRO A 742 -18.30 -11.89 1.75
N LYS A 743 -18.04 -11.14 0.66
CA LYS A 743 -18.52 -9.80 0.44
C LYS A 743 -18.89 -9.62 -1.03
N GLY A 744 -20.05 -9.05 -1.29
CA GLY A 744 -20.52 -8.65 -2.61
C GLY A 744 -20.94 -7.18 -2.64
N GLU A 745 -20.64 -6.48 -3.72
CA GLU A 745 -21.00 -5.08 -3.94
C GLU A 745 -21.47 -4.92 -5.38
N LEU A 746 -22.60 -4.24 -5.57
CA LEU A 746 -23.18 -3.94 -6.87
C LEU A 746 -23.53 -2.45 -6.93
N ASN A 747 -23.02 -1.76 -7.95
CA ASN A 747 -23.30 -0.33 -8.15
C ASN A 747 -23.69 -0.04 -9.59
N PHE A 748 -24.68 0.84 -9.78
CA PHE A 748 -25.12 1.40 -11.06
C PHE A 748 -24.91 2.90 -11.03
N ILE A 749 -24.05 3.40 -11.92
CA ILE A 749 -23.66 4.80 -12.00
C ILE A 749 -24.15 5.36 -13.33
N THR A 750 -24.99 6.39 -13.30
CA THR A 750 -25.47 7.04 -14.52
C THR A 750 -24.47 8.07 -15.06
N ARG A 751 -24.44 8.24 -16.36
CA ARG A 751 -23.66 9.26 -17.09
C ARG A 751 -24.55 10.08 -18.01
N LEU A 752 -25.67 10.59 -17.44
CA LEU A 752 -26.61 11.39 -18.19
C LEU A 752 -26.01 12.76 -18.54
N LYS A 753 -26.24 13.23 -19.75
CA LYS A 753 -25.90 14.61 -20.15
C LYS A 753 -26.93 15.64 -19.60
N SER A 754 -27.76 15.20 -18.68
CA SER A 754 -28.74 16.02 -18.00
C SER A 754 -28.18 16.68 -16.76
N MET A 755 -28.96 17.54 -16.14
CA MET A 755 -28.65 18.21 -14.89
C MET A 755 -28.48 17.22 -13.72
N PHE A 756 -29.04 16.01 -13.79
CA PHE A 756 -29.06 15.02 -12.75
C PHE A 756 -28.30 13.75 -13.16
N ASN A 757 -27.55 13.19 -12.21
CA ASN A 757 -26.95 11.86 -12.29
C ASN A 757 -27.19 11.12 -10.98
N PHE A 758 -27.16 9.79 -11.02
CA PHE A 758 -27.47 8.92 -9.89
C PHE A 758 -26.40 7.83 -9.73
N ASP A 759 -26.20 7.43 -8.49
CA ASP A 759 -25.40 6.26 -8.11
C ASP A 759 -26.26 5.44 -7.15
N LEU A 760 -26.65 4.25 -7.58
CA LEU A 760 -27.46 3.30 -6.81
C LEU A 760 -26.62 2.07 -6.57
N GLY A 761 -26.47 1.67 -5.31
CA GLY A 761 -25.67 0.50 -5.00
C GLY A 761 -26.08 -0.22 -3.74
N GLY A 762 -25.52 -1.40 -3.59
CA GLY A 762 -25.70 -2.23 -2.41
C GLY A 762 -24.46 -3.07 -2.12
N LEU A 763 -24.29 -3.37 -0.84
CA LEU A 763 -23.21 -4.18 -0.29
C LEU A 763 -23.80 -5.23 0.64
N TYR A 764 -23.34 -6.46 0.50
CA TYR A 764 -23.56 -7.53 1.47
C TYR A 764 -22.22 -8.07 1.94
N LYS A 765 -22.06 -8.19 3.25
CA LYS A 765 -20.88 -8.78 3.90
C LYS A 765 -21.33 -9.70 5.01
N LYS A 766 -20.75 -10.90 5.08
CA LYS A 766 -20.94 -11.85 6.18
C LYS A 766 -19.60 -12.21 6.79
N ASN A 767 -19.48 -12.17 8.11
CA ASN A 767 -18.34 -12.69 8.83
C ASN A 767 -18.79 -13.99 9.53
N VAL A 768 -18.07 -15.07 9.30
CA VAL A 768 -18.32 -16.37 9.96
C VAL A 768 -17.05 -16.71 10.74
N TYR A 769 -17.18 -16.78 12.04
CA TYR A 769 -16.10 -17.16 12.96
C TYR A 769 -16.35 -18.60 13.43
N THR A 770 -15.34 -19.45 13.34
CA THR A 770 -15.32 -20.76 13.97
C THR A 770 -14.13 -20.81 14.91
N SER A 771 -14.34 -21.14 16.17
CA SER A 771 -13.32 -21.09 17.22
C SER A 771 -13.38 -22.30 18.13
N TYR A 772 -12.98 -22.17 19.37
CA TYR A 772 -12.95 -23.20 20.38
C TYR A 772 -14.23 -24.09 20.43
N ALA A 773 -14.06 -25.42 20.45
CA ALA A 773 -15.15 -26.41 20.41
C ALA A 773 -16.08 -26.25 19.18
N ASP A 774 -15.54 -25.86 18.02
CA ASP A 774 -16.29 -25.64 16.75
C ASP A 774 -17.47 -24.68 16.89
N ARG A 775 -17.43 -23.80 17.88
CA ARG A 775 -18.44 -22.74 18.04
C ARG A 775 -18.41 -21.81 16.86
N LYS A 776 -19.57 -21.66 16.23
CA LYS A 776 -19.77 -20.77 15.09
C LYS A 776 -20.52 -19.51 15.50
N GLN A 777 -19.98 -18.38 15.12
CA GLN A 777 -20.64 -17.09 15.24
C GLN A 777 -20.64 -16.40 13.89
N TYR A 778 -21.66 -15.62 13.63
CA TYR A 778 -21.77 -14.84 12.40
C TYR A 778 -22.25 -13.43 12.68
N SER A 779 -21.79 -12.53 11.84
CA SER A 779 -22.37 -11.21 11.72
C SER A 779 -22.56 -10.88 10.24
N GLU A 780 -23.68 -10.27 9.90
CA GLU A 780 -24.06 -9.88 8.55
C GLU A 780 -24.25 -8.37 8.50
N LEU A 781 -23.73 -7.76 7.46
CA LEU A 781 -23.92 -6.36 7.13
C LEU A 781 -24.56 -6.28 5.75
N PHE A 782 -25.69 -5.61 5.67
CA PHE A 782 -26.32 -5.21 4.44
C PHE A 782 -26.35 -3.69 4.37
N GLU A 783 -25.90 -3.12 3.26
CA GLU A 783 -25.98 -1.68 3.00
C GLU A 783 -26.60 -1.45 1.62
N ALA A 784 -27.44 -0.43 1.53
CA ALA A 784 -27.94 0.09 0.27
C ALA A 784 -27.75 1.60 0.25
N HIS A 785 -27.38 2.17 -0.89
CA HIS A 785 -27.23 3.60 -1.04
C HIS A 785 -27.85 4.12 -2.32
N LEU A 786 -28.31 5.36 -2.24
CA LEU A 786 -28.76 6.16 -3.37
C LEU A 786 -28.12 7.54 -3.25
N PHE A 787 -27.27 7.88 -4.20
CA PHE A 787 -26.69 9.21 -4.30
C PHE A 787 -27.24 9.90 -5.55
N ALA A 788 -27.72 11.12 -5.39
CA ALA A 788 -28.17 11.97 -6.48
C ALA A 788 -27.22 13.16 -6.61
N TYR A 789 -26.74 13.38 -7.81
CA TYR A 789 -25.85 14.48 -8.15
C TYR A 789 -26.59 15.45 -9.07
N PHE A 790 -26.47 16.75 -8.80
CA PHE A 790 -27.00 17.74 -9.71
C PHE A 790 -26.00 18.84 -10.01
N LYS A 791 -26.12 19.43 -11.22
CA LYS A 791 -25.35 20.58 -11.65
C LYS A 791 -26.22 21.50 -12.46
N TYR A 792 -26.32 22.76 -12.02
CA TYR A 792 -27.00 23.79 -12.76
C TYR A 792 -26.24 25.10 -12.70
N SER A 793 -25.65 25.50 -13.84
CA SER A 793 -24.78 26.69 -13.92
C SER A 793 -23.64 26.64 -12.91
N LYS A 794 -23.62 27.53 -11.94
CA LYS A 794 -22.62 27.62 -10.86
C LYS A 794 -22.99 26.80 -9.62
N PHE A 795 -24.18 26.23 -9.58
CA PHE A 795 -24.62 25.38 -8.46
C PHE A 795 -24.29 23.93 -8.73
N LYS A 796 -23.73 23.27 -7.74
CA LYS A 796 -23.51 21.82 -7.70
C LYS A 796 -24.08 21.26 -6.42
N GLY A 797 -24.57 20.03 -6.45
CA GLY A 797 -25.05 19.38 -5.24
C GLY A 797 -24.99 17.88 -5.31
N THR A 798 -24.96 17.30 -4.13
CA THR A 798 -25.06 15.86 -3.91
C THR A 798 -26.03 15.62 -2.76
N LEU A 799 -26.97 14.73 -2.96
CA LEU A 799 -27.82 14.17 -1.91
C LEU A 799 -27.46 12.70 -1.75
N LYS A 800 -27.23 12.27 -0.52
CA LYS A 800 -26.84 10.91 -0.17
C LYS A 800 -27.88 10.31 0.77
N TYR A 801 -28.34 9.11 0.46
CA TYR A 801 -29.12 8.28 1.37
C TYR A 801 -28.45 6.92 1.49
N THR A 802 -28.27 6.45 2.72
CA THR A 802 -27.69 5.12 3.01
C THR A 802 -28.52 4.40 4.06
N LEU A 803 -28.87 3.17 3.77
CA LEU A 803 -29.54 2.23 4.67
C LEU A 803 -28.56 1.14 5.03
N SER A 804 -28.29 0.93 6.32
CA SER A 804 -27.42 -0.14 6.81
C SER A 804 -28.16 -1.02 7.80
N LYS A 805 -28.02 -2.34 7.66
CA LYS A 805 -28.57 -3.33 8.56
C LYS A 805 -27.49 -4.30 8.99
N THR A 806 -27.24 -4.38 10.31
CA THR A 806 -26.33 -5.33 10.92
C THR A 806 -27.12 -6.38 11.70
N VAL A 807 -26.78 -7.65 11.52
CA VAL A 807 -27.42 -8.80 12.19
C VAL A 807 -26.31 -9.69 12.75
N GLY A 808 -26.45 -10.16 13.98
CA GLY A 808 -25.52 -11.15 14.57
C GLY A 808 -25.81 -11.33 16.07
N GLY A 809 -25.39 -12.45 16.65
CA GLY A 809 -25.55 -12.74 18.08
C GLY A 809 -26.98 -12.67 18.60
N GLY A 810 -27.97 -12.94 17.74
CA GLY A 810 -29.39 -12.78 18.08
C GLY A 810 -29.90 -11.33 18.08
N LEU A 811 -29.04 -10.35 17.76
CA LEU A 811 -29.39 -8.94 17.72
C LEU A 811 -29.44 -8.41 16.29
N GLN A 812 -30.25 -7.39 16.07
CA GLN A 812 -30.40 -6.72 14.80
C GLN A 812 -30.40 -5.21 15.01
N ARG A 813 -29.66 -4.48 14.18
CA ARG A 813 -29.67 -3.02 14.15
C ARG A 813 -29.85 -2.52 12.73
N THR A 814 -30.79 -1.59 12.54
CA THR A 814 -30.97 -0.88 11.27
C THR A 814 -30.67 0.60 11.51
N SER A 815 -29.96 1.21 10.59
CA SER A 815 -29.61 2.63 10.61
C SER A 815 -29.82 3.24 9.23
N ASN A 816 -30.44 4.40 9.22
CA ASN A 816 -30.61 5.24 8.03
C ASN A 816 -29.70 6.45 8.17
N ASN A 817 -29.11 6.88 7.08
CA ASN A 817 -28.31 8.07 7.04
C ASN A 817 -28.71 8.95 5.86
N ILE A 818 -28.81 10.25 6.11
CA ILE A 818 -29.00 11.26 5.08
C ILE A 818 -27.83 12.23 5.17
N GLY A 819 -27.24 12.52 4.00
CA GLY A 819 -26.20 13.53 3.85
C GLY A 819 -26.48 14.38 2.62
N PHE A 820 -25.98 15.59 2.63
CA PHE A 820 -26.03 16.47 1.46
C PHE A 820 -24.80 17.36 1.37
N GLN A 821 -24.55 17.85 0.19
CA GLN A 821 -23.55 18.86 -0.08
C GLN A 821 -24.07 19.77 -1.21
N LEU A 822 -24.09 21.06 -0.95
CA LEU A 822 -24.46 22.09 -1.91
C LEU A 822 -23.31 23.04 -2.05
N SER A 823 -22.90 23.37 -3.26
CA SER A 823 -21.82 24.32 -3.52
C SER A 823 -22.19 25.32 -4.61
N TYR A 824 -21.76 26.55 -4.40
CA TYR A 824 -21.89 27.64 -5.35
C TYR A 824 -20.51 28.15 -5.72
N ASN A 825 -20.15 28.01 -7.00
CA ASN A 825 -18.83 28.32 -7.52
C ASN A 825 -18.81 29.71 -8.19
N MET A 826 -18.00 30.61 -7.66
CA MET A 826 -17.57 31.87 -8.28
C MET A 826 -16.16 31.67 -8.86
N LYS A 827 -15.67 32.61 -9.63
CA LYS A 827 -14.33 32.46 -10.30
C LYS A 827 -13.19 32.01 -9.39
N ARG A 828 -13.12 32.55 -8.16
CA ARG A 828 -12.05 32.25 -7.18
C ARG A 828 -12.58 31.80 -5.84
N ILE A 829 -13.88 31.85 -5.64
CA ILE A 829 -14.53 31.58 -4.36
C ILE A 829 -15.55 30.45 -4.56
N GLN A 830 -15.52 29.48 -3.69
CA GLN A 830 -16.51 28.41 -3.58
C GLN A 830 -17.15 28.48 -2.20
N LEU A 831 -18.47 28.66 -2.16
CA LEU A 831 -19.25 28.53 -0.93
C LEU A 831 -19.88 27.16 -0.91
N SER A 832 -19.74 26.42 0.17
CA SER A 832 -20.31 25.09 0.32
C SER A 832 -21.06 24.94 1.63
N PHE A 833 -22.25 24.34 1.55
CA PHE A 833 -23.05 23.95 2.70
C PHE A 833 -23.23 22.43 2.67
N SER A 834 -22.78 21.74 3.70
CA SER A 834 -22.78 20.28 3.76
C SER A 834 -23.30 19.75 5.10
N GLY A 835 -23.90 18.58 5.06
CA GLY A 835 -24.30 17.84 6.25
C GLY A 835 -24.14 16.34 6.02
N GLU A 836 -23.71 15.63 7.03
CA GLU A 836 -23.60 14.18 7.06
C GLU A 836 -24.20 13.63 8.35
N GLU A 837 -24.68 12.39 8.33
CA GLU A 837 -25.36 11.72 9.45
C GLU A 837 -26.50 12.57 10.07
N LEU A 838 -27.32 13.20 9.25
CA LEU A 838 -28.33 14.19 9.67
C LEU A 838 -29.37 13.61 10.62
N LEU A 839 -29.66 12.31 10.51
CA LEU A 839 -30.57 11.62 11.41
C LEU A 839 -29.96 11.31 12.79
N HIS A 840 -28.63 11.50 12.93
CA HIS A 840 -27.85 11.18 14.11
C HIS A 840 -27.00 12.38 14.59
N LEU A 841 -27.55 13.60 14.55
CA LEU A 841 -26.80 14.83 14.88
C LEU A 841 -26.29 14.90 16.33
N ARG A 842 -26.96 14.23 17.27
CA ARG A 842 -26.57 14.23 18.70
C ARG A 842 -25.97 12.91 19.16
N LYS A 843 -26.50 11.81 18.70
CA LYS A 843 -26.11 10.46 19.13
C LYS A 843 -26.17 9.48 17.97
N ASN A 844 -25.12 8.72 17.79
CA ASN A 844 -25.00 7.72 16.74
C ASN A 844 -24.52 6.39 17.38
N ASP A 845 -25.45 5.57 17.79
CA ASP A 845 -25.21 4.30 18.45
C ASP A 845 -25.17 3.14 17.44
N TRP A 846 -24.19 2.24 17.59
CA TRP A 846 -24.02 1.07 16.75
C TRP A 846 -23.79 -0.20 17.55
N LEU A 847 -23.88 -1.33 16.84
CA LEU A 847 -23.63 -2.67 17.35
C LEU A 847 -22.51 -3.32 16.56
N MET A 848 -21.56 -3.92 17.26
CA MET A 848 -20.52 -4.77 16.68
C MET A 848 -20.46 -6.10 17.42
N ILE A 849 -20.19 -7.17 16.67
CA ILE A 849 -19.95 -8.49 17.22
C ILE A 849 -18.56 -8.91 16.78
N SER A 850 -17.73 -9.22 17.75
CA SER A 850 -16.37 -9.72 17.55
C SER A 850 -16.20 -11.08 18.20
N SER A 851 -15.30 -11.88 17.65
CA SER A 851 -14.95 -13.19 18.22
C SER A 851 -13.45 -13.39 18.11
N SER A 852 -12.89 -14.00 19.13
CA SER A 852 -11.50 -14.40 19.22
C SER A 852 -11.39 -15.91 19.47
N SER A 853 -10.17 -16.41 19.63
CA SER A 853 -9.93 -17.81 20.03
C SER A 853 -10.47 -18.18 21.42
N TYR A 854 -10.70 -17.20 22.31
CA TYR A 854 -11.04 -17.41 23.71
C TYR A 854 -12.37 -16.76 24.15
N SER A 855 -12.92 -15.82 23.38
CA SER A 855 -14.14 -15.09 23.75
C SER A 855 -14.95 -14.61 22.56
N SER A 856 -16.21 -14.29 22.83
CA SER A 856 -17.11 -13.55 21.95
C SER A 856 -17.59 -12.30 22.67
N THR A 857 -17.58 -11.19 21.99
CA THR A 857 -17.97 -9.88 22.55
C THR A 857 -19.01 -9.21 21.68
N ILE A 858 -20.08 -8.77 22.31
CA ILE A 858 -21.09 -7.90 21.74
C ILE A 858 -20.82 -6.49 22.28
N SER A 859 -20.54 -5.54 21.40
CA SER A 859 -20.23 -4.17 21.74
C SER A 859 -21.30 -3.22 21.25
N HIS A 860 -21.92 -2.48 22.17
CA HIS A 860 -22.70 -1.30 21.86
C HIS A 860 -21.78 -0.10 21.96
N TYR A 861 -21.57 0.62 20.88
CA TYR A 861 -20.60 1.70 20.80
C TYR A 861 -21.18 2.97 20.19
N MET A 862 -20.56 4.10 20.51
CA MET A 862 -20.90 5.38 19.92
C MET A 862 -20.00 5.69 18.73
N ARG A 863 -20.61 6.11 17.63
CA ARG A 863 -19.91 6.65 16.45
C ARG A 863 -19.92 8.18 16.47
N MET A 864 -19.17 8.77 15.58
CA MET A 864 -19.20 10.22 15.33
C MET A 864 -20.64 10.67 15.08
N PRO A 865 -21.13 11.69 15.81
CA PRO A 865 -22.43 12.30 15.51
C PRO A 865 -22.36 13.07 14.20
N GLY A 866 -23.52 13.26 13.61
CA GLY A 866 -23.69 14.04 12.38
C GLY A 866 -23.34 15.51 12.57
N TYR A 867 -23.25 16.22 11.45
CA TYR A 867 -22.90 17.64 11.45
C TYR A 867 -23.57 18.41 10.30
N LEU A 868 -23.65 19.73 10.49
CA LEU A 868 -23.90 20.73 9.45
C LEU A 868 -22.71 21.68 9.41
N LEU A 869 -22.18 21.95 8.23
CA LEU A 869 -20.96 22.73 8.02
C LEU A 869 -21.17 23.74 6.88
N LEU A 870 -20.85 24.98 7.12
CA LEU A 870 -20.69 26.00 6.10
C LEU A 870 -19.21 26.23 5.85
N SER A 871 -18.77 26.18 4.59
CA SER A 871 -17.36 26.36 4.25
C SER A 871 -17.18 27.33 3.08
N CYS A 872 -16.03 28.00 3.10
CA CYS A 872 -15.57 28.90 2.06
C CYS A 872 -14.24 28.42 1.51
N GLY A 873 -14.19 28.19 0.23
CA GLY A 873 -12.98 27.82 -0.53
C GLY A 873 -12.48 28.97 -1.37
N LEU A 874 -11.17 29.19 -1.36
CA LEU A 874 -10.46 30.14 -2.19
C LEU A 874 -9.50 29.42 -3.13
N HIS A 875 -9.57 29.75 -4.42
CA HIS A 875 -8.72 29.18 -5.47
C HIS A 875 -7.81 30.24 -6.07
N PHE A 876 -6.54 29.90 -6.20
CA PHE A 876 -5.50 30.71 -6.83
C PHE A 876 -4.76 29.81 -7.84
N ASP A 877 -4.82 30.18 -9.12
CA ASP A 877 -4.15 29.47 -10.23
C ASP A 877 -2.99 30.31 -10.76
#